data_2b3f36e3461468d47e9b9bb82f2d503b
#
_entry.id   2b3f36e3461468d47e9b9bb82f2d503b
#
_cell.length_a   1.000
_cell.length_b   1.000
_cell.length_c   1.000
_cell.angle_alpha   90.00
_cell.angle_beta   90.00
_cell.angle_gamma   90.00
#
_symmetry.space_group_name_H-M   'P 1'
#
loop_
_entity.id
_entity.type
_entity.pdbx_description
1 polymer ?
#
loop_
_entity_poly.entity_id
_entity_poly.type
_entity_poly.pdbx_seq_one_letter_code
_entity_poly.pdbx_strand_id
1 'polypeptide(L)'
;MEYNHKNLLLDNIMLAGENMTPTLKTLHVMPLLIGKEHELAADAETLLNNGTCTDIAAIMTLVPEGDPPEDKARILGDRFTAFRRVFKGDASRVGILAQSTIGHGWTPDEPSNYQKIIRPNGTPAYQMCPLGLAFRNYIHDAFQHLAMLRPAFFMIDDDFRLLTGRNGCFCPLHLAEIGRRLGRNLSRTDLIDVLRKDSAAAHEYDSLLMDSLMGLAGVIRNAIDATDPSIPGSFCACYGDIRHAGPLARRLAGASSPQIVRINNARYLTPEMRTFPVRMYHSSAQIAGLDPDTTILAETDPCPHNRYSTGAHLMHAHYTGSILEGCHGAKHWLTRTQAFQPASGAAYRAILTQYRGFYQTLFQSVQESAASDYAVAALPSVPVFNPAPDHGDNGASSKTWSSVMGVLGLPCNYARMPNLPAMMTGEDVELFSDKDLRLLLKNGLLLDGPAAEALGRRGFADAIGVRAEPWTGPTVSAERWGSTVLRGDMRYSSLEPLSALTRIHSTLLHRKSGVSETFSKLGPAVTLFQNAAGGRVATLAASCGSENSLTAPGRSFYDEDRKRELVELLAFVCDRPIAFHYPGDAEIYLKLRCFSNKRYLVALFNLGHDPLEVIPLASPHAITSSEILAPDGTWQEIAYSKGCLQTPLLPAEPKVFRITVFNGVEPMLKTPGKSSNRQDSEAHL
;
A
#
# COMPACT_ATOMS: atom_id res chain seq x y z
N MET A 1 -26.03 -24.60 -3.87
CA MET A 1 -26.12 -23.89 -2.59
C MET A 1 -25.34 -22.62 -2.74
N GLU A 2 -26.04 -21.55 -3.12
CA GLU A 2 -25.47 -20.20 -3.23
C GLU A 2 -25.42 -19.58 -1.84
N TYR A 3 -24.23 -19.45 -1.29
CA TYR A 3 -24.01 -18.72 -0.04
C TYR A 3 -23.87 -17.23 -0.32
N ASN A 4 -24.85 -16.50 0.13
CA ASN A 4 -24.99 -15.05 -0.02
C ASN A 4 -24.08 -14.32 0.98
N HIS A 5 -22.84 -13.99 0.58
CA HIS A 5 -21.85 -13.31 1.43
C HIS A 5 -22.20 -11.86 1.83
N LYS A 6 -23.29 -11.30 1.31
CA LYS A 6 -23.70 -9.92 1.63
C LYS A 6 -24.36 -9.74 3.01
N ASN A 7 -24.87 -10.80 3.61
CA ASN A 7 -25.58 -10.70 4.89
C ASN A 7 -24.73 -11.01 6.12
N LEU A 8 -23.56 -11.66 5.97
CA LEU A 8 -22.71 -12.03 7.09
C LEU A 8 -21.92 -10.86 7.72
N LEU A 9 -21.69 -9.78 6.97
CA LEU A 9 -21.00 -8.58 7.50
C LEU A 9 -21.97 -7.66 8.29
N LEU A 10 -23.25 -7.68 7.97
CA LEU A 10 -24.25 -6.87 8.67
C LEU A 10 -24.79 -7.58 9.93
N ASP A 11 -24.87 -8.91 9.91
CA ASP A 11 -25.43 -9.67 11.04
C ASP A 11 -24.44 -9.83 12.22
N ASN A 12 -23.12 -9.77 12.00
CA ASN A 12 -22.12 -9.79 13.06
C ASN A 12 -21.95 -8.46 13.82
N ILE A 13 -22.48 -7.36 13.29
CA ILE A 13 -22.44 -6.04 13.95
C ILE A 13 -23.63 -5.88 14.93
N MET A 14 -24.67 -6.70 14.80
CA MET A 14 -25.90 -6.57 15.60
C MET A 14 -25.94 -7.39 16.89
N LEU A 15 -24.90 -8.17 17.21
CA LEU A 15 -24.88 -9.06 18.39
C LEU A 15 -23.89 -8.68 19.50
N ALA A 16 -23.14 -7.58 19.35
CA ALA A 16 -22.35 -7.02 20.45
C ALA A 16 -23.11 -5.85 21.08
N GLY A 17 -23.56 -6.03 22.31
CA GLY A 17 -24.26 -5.01 23.09
C GLY A 17 -23.42 -3.74 23.24
N GLU A 18 -24.15 -2.60 23.24
CA GLU A 18 -23.72 -1.22 23.35
C GLU A 18 -22.96 -0.68 22.12
N ASN A 19 -23.62 0.24 21.41
CA ASN A 19 -23.12 1.03 20.26
C ASN A 19 -21.90 1.89 20.66
N MET A 20 -20.74 1.29 20.89
CA MET A 20 -19.51 2.07 20.94
C MET A 20 -19.08 2.38 19.51
N THR A 21 -19.14 3.67 19.15
CA THR A 21 -18.58 4.16 17.89
C THR A 21 -17.10 3.74 17.81
N PRO A 22 -16.68 3.01 16.77
CA PRO A 22 -15.29 2.60 16.65
C PRO A 22 -14.37 3.83 16.61
N THR A 23 -13.34 3.81 17.44
CA THR A 23 -12.40 4.91 17.57
C THR A 23 -11.04 4.54 16.96
N LEU A 24 -10.39 5.52 16.35
CA LEU A 24 -9.03 5.35 15.85
C LEU A 24 -8.06 5.02 16.99
N LYS A 25 -7.22 4.00 16.78
CA LYS A 25 -6.13 3.65 17.69
C LYS A 25 -4.83 4.30 17.23
N THR A 26 -4.27 5.20 18.06
CA THR A 26 -3.03 5.91 17.73
C THR A 26 -1.99 5.73 18.84
N LEU A 27 -0.82 5.23 18.49
CA LEU A 27 0.32 5.09 19.39
C LEU A 27 1.35 6.18 19.11
N HIS A 28 1.83 6.84 20.15
CA HIS A 28 3.01 7.70 20.04
C HIS A 28 4.24 7.00 20.59
N VAL A 29 5.27 6.85 19.76
CA VAL A 29 6.57 6.28 20.18
C VAL A 29 7.43 7.35 20.80
N MET A 30 7.96 7.08 22.00
CA MET A 30 8.82 8.01 22.72
C MET A 30 10.08 7.33 23.27
N PRO A 31 11.24 8.05 23.35
CA PRO A 31 12.44 7.55 23.95
C PRO A 31 12.35 7.53 25.48
N LEU A 32 13.23 6.75 26.11
CA LEU A 32 13.50 6.78 27.55
C LEU A 32 14.90 7.39 27.78
N LEU A 33 14.96 8.69 28.01
CA LEU A 33 16.20 9.46 28.15
C LEU A 33 16.47 9.79 29.61
N ILE A 34 17.69 9.48 30.08
CA ILE A 34 18.14 9.77 31.45
C ILE A 34 18.14 11.27 31.69
N GLY A 35 17.55 11.68 32.82
CA GLY A 35 17.46 13.09 33.22
C GLY A 35 16.47 13.93 32.44
N LYS A 36 15.59 13.26 31.62
CA LYS A 36 14.50 13.89 30.86
C LYS A 36 13.12 13.31 31.18
N GLU A 37 13.03 12.60 32.29
CA GLU A 37 11.81 11.88 32.68
C GLU A 37 10.62 12.83 32.83
N HIS A 38 10.83 14.00 33.44
CA HIS A 38 9.78 15.00 33.65
C HIS A 38 9.30 15.65 32.37
N GLU A 39 10.22 16.00 31.46
CA GLU A 39 9.88 16.59 30.15
C GLU A 39 9.16 15.58 29.26
N LEU A 40 9.61 14.32 29.27
CA LEU A 40 8.96 13.25 28.51
C LEU A 40 7.57 12.92 29.05
N ALA A 41 7.39 12.91 30.38
CA ALA A 41 6.09 12.70 31.01
C ALA A 41 5.11 13.83 30.66
N ALA A 42 5.53 15.07 30.77
CA ALA A 42 4.71 16.22 30.40
C ALA A 42 4.32 16.24 28.93
N ASP A 43 5.22 15.81 28.04
CA ASP A 43 4.96 15.66 26.61
C ASP A 43 3.92 14.57 26.35
N ALA A 44 4.09 13.39 26.94
CA ALA A 44 3.16 12.28 26.85
C ALA A 44 1.75 12.66 27.36
N GLU A 45 1.68 13.32 28.52
CA GLU A 45 0.42 13.81 29.09
C GLU A 45 -0.26 14.80 28.16
N THR A 46 0.49 15.71 27.55
CA THR A 46 -0.03 16.67 26.58
C THR A 46 -0.65 15.96 25.36
N LEU A 47 0.07 14.98 24.77
CA LEU A 47 -0.39 14.23 23.60
C LEU A 47 -1.63 13.38 23.89
N LEU A 48 -1.71 12.79 25.08
CA LEU A 48 -2.87 12.01 25.53
C LEU A 48 -4.08 12.91 25.82
N ASN A 49 -3.86 14.02 26.52
CA ASN A 49 -4.95 14.93 26.93
C ASN A 49 -5.58 15.69 25.76
N ASN A 50 -4.78 16.10 24.77
CA ASN A 50 -5.31 16.75 23.58
C ASN A 50 -5.81 15.76 22.53
N GLY A 51 -5.67 14.45 22.78
CA GLY A 51 -6.13 13.36 21.90
C GLY A 51 -5.33 13.22 20.62
N THR A 52 -4.10 13.71 20.57
CA THR A 52 -3.18 13.45 19.43
C THR A 52 -2.83 11.97 19.33
N CYS A 53 -2.77 11.27 20.46
CA CYS A 53 -2.65 9.81 20.51
C CYS A 53 -3.55 9.20 21.58
N THR A 54 -3.83 7.90 21.43
CA THR A 54 -4.56 7.10 22.41
C THR A 54 -3.63 6.44 23.42
N ASP A 55 -2.42 6.09 23.00
CA ASP A 55 -1.46 5.33 23.79
C ASP A 55 -0.03 5.84 23.56
N ILE A 56 0.85 5.58 24.53
CA ILE A 56 2.28 5.85 24.48
C ILE A 56 3.05 4.53 24.42
N ALA A 57 4.02 4.43 23.53
CA ALA A 57 4.93 3.30 23.42
C ALA A 57 6.36 3.74 23.76
N ALA A 58 6.84 3.37 24.93
CA ALA A 58 8.24 3.60 25.33
C ALA A 58 9.16 2.66 24.53
N ILE A 59 10.11 3.24 23.78
CA ILE A 59 10.99 2.45 22.91
C ILE A 59 12.13 1.82 23.68
N MET A 60 12.39 0.53 23.41
CA MET A 60 13.48 -0.25 23.98
C MET A 60 14.20 -1.06 22.92
N THR A 61 15.53 -1.07 22.97
CA THR A 61 16.39 -1.90 22.12
C THR A 61 16.89 -3.08 22.94
N LEU A 62 16.50 -4.30 22.56
CA LEU A 62 16.80 -5.51 23.33
C LEU A 62 17.84 -6.43 22.65
N VAL A 63 18.29 -6.10 21.42
CA VAL A 63 19.34 -6.90 20.77
C VAL A 63 20.55 -7.03 21.69
N PRO A 64 21.06 -8.26 21.93
CA PRO A 64 22.18 -8.46 22.84
C PRO A 64 23.47 -7.83 22.33
N GLU A 65 24.17 -7.10 23.19
CA GLU A 65 25.46 -6.46 22.94
C GLU A 65 26.43 -6.79 24.06
N GLY A 66 27.72 -6.99 23.73
CA GLY A 66 28.77 -7.41 24.64
C GLY A 66 28.87 -8.92 24.85
N ASP A 67 29.91 -9.33 25.55
CA ASP A 67 30.19 -10.73 25.95
C ASP A 67 30.74 -10.78 27.38
N PRO A 68 29.94 -11.14 28.42
CA PRO A 68 28.51 -11.47 28.33
C PRO A 68 27.64 -10.27 27.91
N PRO A 69 26.46 -10.52 27.33
CA PRO A 69 25.58 -9.44 26.91
C PRO A 69 25.14 -8.59 28.11
N GLU A 70 25.06 -7.27 27.87
CA GLU A 70 24.52 -6.30 28.82
C GLU A 70 23.05 -6.62 29.15
N ASP A 71 22.68 -6.47 30.41
CA ASP A 71 21.29 -6.62 30.88
C ASP A 71 20.46 -5.36 30.50
N LYS A 72 20.18 -5.24 29.19
CA LYS A 72 19.41 -4.12 28.66
C LYS A 72 17.99 -4.03 29.22
N ALA A 73 17.34 -5.17 29.48
CA ALA A 73 15.99 -5.19 30.01
C ALA A 73 15.92 -4.54 31.39
N ARG A 74 16.91 -4.81 32.25
CA ARG A 74 16.99 -4.17 33.56
C ARG A 74 17.25 -2.67 33.42
N ILE A 75 18.25 -2.27 32.62
CA ILE A 75 18.64 -0.86 32.46
C ILE A 75 17.49 -0.03 31.88
N LEU A 76 16.85 -0.52 30.81
CA LEU A 76 15.70 0.17 30.18
C LEU A 76 14.45 0.08 31.03
N GLY A 77 14.27 -1.01 31.78
CA GLY A 77 13.20 -1.18 32.77
C GLY A 77 13.30 -0.17 33.93
N ASP A 78 14.51 0.10 34.41
CA ASP A 78 14.75 1.14 35.42
C ASP A 78 14.38 2.55 34.89
N ARG A 79 14.74 2.87 33.64
CA ARG A 79 14.34 4.12 32.96
C ARG A 79 12.82 4.21 32.78
N PHE A 80 12.17 3.14 32.38
CA PHE A 80 10.71 3.07 32.26
C PHE A 80 10.03 3.31 33.61
N THR A 81 10.56 2.71 34.68
CA THR A 81 10.08 2.90 36.03
C THR A 81 10.27 4.36 36.50
N ALA A 82 11.43 4.95 36.20
CA ALA A 82 11.70 6.37 36.51
C ALA A 82 10.71 7.31 35.79
N PHE A 83 10.48 7.07 34.49
CA PHE A 83 9.47 7.79 33.72
C PHE A 83 8.07 7.63 34.34
N ARG A 84 7.62 6.39 34.59
CA ARG A 84 6.28 6.12 35.17
C ARG A 84 6.07 6.74 36.54
N ARG A 85 7.11 6.92 37.34
CA ARG A 85 7.04 7.56 38.66
C ARG A 85 6.64 9.03 38.60
N VAL A 86 7.04 9.73 37.53
CA VAL A 86 6.76 11.17 37.34
C VAL A 86 5.54 11.43 36.43
N PHE A 87 5.14 10.43 35.64
CA PHE A 87 3.97 10.48 34.75
C PHE A 87 2.68 10.48 35.56
N LYS A 88 1.86 11.54 35.38
CA LYS A 88 0.59 11.75 36.09
C LYS A 88 -0.65 11.32 35.28
N GLY A 89 -0.46 10.93 34.04
CA GLY A 89 -1.52 10.44 33.19
C GLY A 89 -1.96 9.00 33.51
N ASP A 90 -2.83 8.46 32.68
CA ASP A 90 -3.30 7.08 32.83
C ASP A 90 -2.22 6.07 32.44
N ALA A 91 -1.66 5.40 33.43
CA ALA A 91 -0.60 4.40 33.24
C ALA A 91 -1.08 3.16 32.42
N SER A 92 -2.39 2.90 32.34
CA SER A 92 -2.95 1.83 31.50
C SER A 92 -2.85 2.13 29.99
N ARG A 93 -2.36 3.30 29.63
CA ARG A 93 -2.11 3.74 28.25
C ARG A 93 -0.62 3.78 27.89
N VAL A 94 0.26 3.31 28.77
CA VAL A 94 1.71 3.34 28.56
C VAL A 94 2.27 1.94 28.44
N GLY A 95 2.67 1.57 27.22
CA GLY A 95 3.27 0.29 26.88
C GLY A 95 4.72 0.39 26.45
N ILE A 96 5.26 -0.71 25.99
CA ILE A 96 6.66 -0.87 25.53
C ILE A 96 6.67 -1.26 24.05
N LEU A 97 7.48 -0.55 23.24
CA LEU A 97 7.88 -0.95 21.91
C LEU A 97 9.30 -1.55 21.96
N ALA A 98 9.42 -2.85 21.74
CA ALA A 98 10.71 -3.50 21.54
C ALA A 98 11.17 -3.27 20.09
N GLN A 99 11.92 -2.19 19.86
CA GLN A 99 12.35 -1.77 18.52
C GLN A 99 13.40 -2.70 17.93
N SER A 100 14.28 -3.25 18.73
CA SER A 100 15.33 -4.14 18.27
C SER A 100 15.37 -5.38 19.15
N THR A 101 14.73 -6.44 18.69
CA THR A 101 14.70 -7.75 19.36
C THR A 101 15.75 -8.67 18.75
N ILE A 102 15.64 -8.96 17.46
CA ILE A 102 16.60 -9.76 16.68
C ILE A 102 17.79 -8.90 16.25
N GLY A 103 17.57 -7.64 15.94
CA GLY A 103 18.53 -6.65 15.48
C GLY A 103 17.96 -5.77 14.37
N HIS A 104 17.92 -4.48 14.57
CA HIS A 104 17.38 -3.48 13.65
C HIS A 104 18.45 -3.02 12.62
N GLY A 105 18.31 -1.87 12.00
CA GLY A 105 19.11 -1.39 10.88
C GLY A 105 20.55 -0.93 11.18
N TRP A 106 21.00 -0.97 12.42
CA TRP A 106 22.37 -0.59 12.81
C TRP A 106 23.15 -1.77 13.39
N THR A 107 24.47 -1.76 13.22
CA THR A 107 25.36 -2.76 13.79
C THR A 107 25.74 -2.34 15.20
N PRO A 108 25.63 -3.21 16.22
CA PRO A 108 26.13 -2.95 17.55
C PRO A 108 27.65 -2.72 17.55
N ASP A 109 28.12 -1.79 18.38
CA ASP A 109 29.54 -1.52 18.55
C ASP A 109 30.29 -2.75 19.13
N GLU A 110 29.63 -3.44 20.06
CA GLU A 110 30.15 -4.67 20.69
C GLU A 110 29.14 -5.82 20.46
N PRO A 111 29.21 -6.51 19.30
CA PRO A 111 28.29 -7.59 19.02
C PRO A 111 28.50 -8.80 19.93
N SER A 112 27.43 -9.39 20.43
CA SER A 112 27.47 -10.60 21.25
C SER A 112 27.98 -11.83 20.48
N ASN A 113 28.42 -12.88 21.21
CA ASN A 113 28.86 -14.16 20.63
C ASN A 113 27.70 -15.14 20.34
N TYR A 114 26.43 -14.71 20.45
CA TYR A 114 25.30 -15.57 20.13
C TYR A 114 25.22 -15.92 18.64
N GLN A 115 24.54 -17.02 18.31
CA GLN A 115 24.36 -17.45 16.92
C GLN A 115 23.68 -16.36 16.10
N LYS A 116 24.34 -15.90 15.06
CA LYS A 116 23.87 -14.87 14.13
C LYS A 116 23.19 -15.47 12.90
N ILE A 117 22.38 -14.67 12.25
CA ILE A 117 21.88 -14.94 10.89
C ILE A 117 23.10 -15.02 9.95
N ILE A 118 23.13 -16.03 9.10
CA ILE A 118 24.09 -16.13 7.99
C ILE A 118 23.33 -15.85 6.71
N ARG A 119 23.82 -14.90 5.92
CA ARG A 119 23.23 -14.51 4.64
C ARG A 119 23.47 -15.56 3.55
N PRO A 120 22.75 -15.50 2.41
CA PRO A 120 22.98 -16.42 1.28
C PRO A 120 24.42 -16.45 0.78
N ASN A 121 25.14 -15.32 0.81
CA ASN A 121 26.53 -15.23 0.41
C ASN A 121 27.54 -15.78 1.46
N GLY A 122 27.04 -16.28 2.61
CA GLY A 122 27.85 -16.84 3.69
C GLY A 122 28.37 -15.81 4.70
N THR A 123 28.10 -14.52 4.52
CA THR A 123 28.51 -13.51 5.48
C THR A 123 27.61 -13.51 6.70
N PRO A 124 28.13 -13.42 7.94
CA PRO A 124 27.30 -13.23 9.11
C PRO A 124 26.66 -11.85 9.09
N ALA A 125 25.39 -11.79 9.43
CA ALA A 125 24.72 -10.56 9.79
C ALA A 125 24.97 -10.27 11.28
N TYR A 126 24.71 -9.05 11.73
CA TYR A 126 24.77 -8.79 13.18
C TYR A 126 23.48 -9.26 13.90
N GLN A 127 22.44 -9.52 13.15
CA GLN A 127 21.16 -9.99 13.67
C GLN A 127 21.25 -11.40 14.24
N MET A 128 20.51 -11.64 15.33
CA MET A 128 20.51 -12.93 16.03
C MET A 128 19.61 -13.95 15.33
N CYS A 129 20.07 -15.20 15.31
CA CYS A 129 19.28 -16.31 14.78
C CYS A 129 18.16 -16.71 15.77
N PRO A 130 16.88 -16.75 15.33
CA PRO A 130 15.76 -17.15 16.20
C PRO A 130 15.85 -18.59 16.73
N LEU A 131 16.64 -19.46 16.11
CA LEU A 131 16.86 -20.83 16.59
C LEU A 131 17.96 -20.95 17.65
N GLY A 132 18.76 -19.88 17.89
CA GLY A 132 19.84 -19.90 18.87
C GLY A 132 19.32 -20.02 20.30
N LEU A 133 19.66 -21.13 21.02
CA LEU A 133 19.13 -21.39 22.37
C LEU A 133 19.54 -20.31 23.37
N ALA A 134 20.80 -19.91 23.38
CA ALA A 134 21.29 -18.86 24.28
C ALA A 134 20.58 -17.52 24.03
N PHE A 135 20.33 -17.17 22.77
CA PHE A 135 19.54 -15.99 22.42
C PHE A 135 18.09 -16.10 22.87
N ARG A 136 17.45 -17.26 22.72
CA ARG A 136 16.08 -17.49 23.20
C ARG A 136 15.96 -17.32 24.71
N ASN A 137 16.95 -17.83 25.46
CA ASN A 137 16.96 -17.67 26.93
C ASN A 137 17.13 -16.18 27.31
N TYR A 138 18.03 -15.46 26.66
CA TYR A 138 18.21 -14.03 26.87
C TYR A 138 16.91 -13.23 26.61
N ILE A 139 16.21 -13.53 25.53
CA ILE A 139 14.93 -12.89 25.19
C ILE A 139 13.82 -13.28 26.19
N HIS A 140 13.77 -14.53 26.63
CA HIS A 140 12.84 -14.96 27.68
C HIS A 140 13.01 -14.11 28.94
N ASP A 141 14.24 -14.05 29.47
CA ASP A 141 14.54 -13.35 30.71
C ASP A 141 14.28 -11.83 30.58
N ALA A 142 14.61 -11.25 29.41
CA ALA A 142 14.34 -9.84 29.12
C ALA A 142 12.82 -9.54 29.17
N PHE A 143 12.00 -10.31 28.46
CA PHE A 143 10.55 -10.07 28.46
C PHE A 143 9.89 -10.40 29.78
N GLN A 144 10.37 -11.42 30.53
CA GLN A 144 9.89 -11.70 31.86
C GLN A 144 10.15 -10.52 32.82
N HIS A 145 11.38 -9.97 32.79
CA HIS A 145 11.73 -8.80 33.59
C HIS A 145 10.86 -7.58 33.25
N LEU A 146 10.68 -7.28 31.97
CA LEU A 146 9.86 -6.15 31.52
C LEU A 146 8.38 -6.35 31.83
N ALA A 147 7.86 -7.58 31.78
CA ALA A 147 6.47 -7.89 32.13
C ALA A 147 6.18 -7.64 33.62
N MET A 148 7.16 -7.87 34.52
CA MET A 148 7.02 -7.53 35.95
C MET A 148 6.78 -6.04 36.20
N LEU A 149 7.16 -5.18 35.26
CA LEU A 149 6.87 -3.73 35.33
C LEU A 149 5.42 -3.39 34.95
N ARG A 150 4.63 -4.39 34.50
CA ARG A 150 3.23 -4.28 34.09
C ARG A 150 2.98 -3.14 33.09
N PRO A 151 3.62 -3.14 31.92
CA PRO A 151 3.30 -2.20 30.85
C PRO A 151 1.87 -2.46 30.36
N ALA A 152 1.21 -1.44 29.81
CA ALA A 152 -0.13 -1.58 29.25
C ALA A 152 -0.20 -2.55 28.06
N PHE A 153 0.89 -2.68 27.30
CA PHE A 153 1.03 -3.58 26.17
C PHE A 153 2.51 -3.74 25.80
N PHE A 154 2.79 -4.78 25.00
CA PHE A 154 4.03 -4.88 24.22
C PHE A 154 3.74 -4.72 22.73
N MET A 155 4.66 -4.06 22.01
CA MET A 155 4.70 -4.04 20.56
C MET A 155 6.08 -4.50 20.10
N ILE A 156 6.13 -5.51 19.24
CA ILE A 156 7.39 -6.00 18.66
C ILE A 156 7.58 -5.35 17.32
N ASP A 157 8.72 -4.69 17.12
CA ASP A 157 8.99 -3.92 15.90
C ASP A 157 9.38 -4.81 14.73
N ASP A 158 9.49 -4.23 13.56
CA ASP A 158 9.64 -4.93 12.28
C ASP A 158 11.05 -5.50 12.03
N ASP A 159 11.96 -5.35 12.98
CA ASP A 159 13.22 -6.09 12.98
C ASP A 159 13.01 -7.59 13.18
N PHE A 160 11.87 -8.01 13.69
CA PHE A 160 11.49 -9.39 13.95
C PHE A 160 11.06 -10.10 12.66
N ARG A 161 12.01 -10.25 11.73
CA ARG A 161 11.80 -10.77 10.38
C ARG A 161 13.03 -11.52 9.86
N LEU A 162 12.83 -12.38 8.85
CA LEU A 162 13.92 -13.13 8.20
C LEU A 162 13.99 -12.92 6.68
N LEU A 163 13.03 -12.25 6.05
CA LEU A 163 12.97 -12.07 4.59
C LEU A 163 13.47 -10.69 4.18
N THR A 164 12.73 -9.65 4.47
CA THR A 164 13.06 -8.28 4.04
C THR A 164 14.42 -7.84 4.54
N GLY A 165 15.33 -7.55 3.62
CA GLY A 165 16.71 -7.10 3.89
C GLY A 165 17.64 -8.16 4.45
N ARG A 166 17.22 -9.44 4.57
CA ARG A 166 18.01 -10.55 5.14
C ARG A 166 18.12 -11.74 4.20
N ASN A 167 17.13 -11.96 3.35
CA ASN A 167 17.07 -13.05 2.37
C ASN A 167 17.21 -14.44 3.01
N GLY A 168 16.56 -14.67 4.17
CA GLY A 168 16.61 -15.93 4.91
C GLY A 168 17.74 -16.02 5.93
N CYS A 169 17.91 -17.21 6.50
CA CYS A 169 18.99 -17.55 7.43
C CYS A 169 19.63 -18.88 7.05
N PHE A 170 20.90 -18.86 6.66
CA PHE A 170 21.69 -20.02 6.22
C PHE A 170 22.72 -20.45 7.29
N CYS A 171 22.43 -20.20 8.56
CA CYS A 171 23.30 -20.65 9.65
C CYS A 171 23.23 -22.16 9.83
N PRO A 172 24.21 -22.77 10.54
CA PRO A 172 24.24 -24.23 10.76
C PRO A 172 22.92 -24.80 11.34
N LEU A 173 22.22 -24.06 12.22
CA LEU A 173 20.95 -24.51 12.80
C LEU A 173 19.84 -24.61 11.75
N HIS A 174 19.72 -23.59 10.87
CA HIS A 174 18.74 -23.60 9.80
C HIS A 174 19.08 -24.62 8.71
N LEU A 175 20.38 -24.79 8.38
CA LEU A 175 20.81 -25.82 7.41
C LEU A 175 20.50 -27.22 7.92
N ALA A 176 20.78 -27.51 9.19
CA ALA A 176 20.46 -28.79 9.79
C ALA A 176 18.96 -29.09 9.77
N GLU A 177 18.14 -28.12 10.15
CA GLU A 177 16.69 -28.29 10.22
C GLU A 177 16.05 -28.43 8.82
N ILE A 178 16.43 -27.61 7.84
CA ILE A 178 15.91 -27.79 6.48
C ILE A 178 16.38 -29.09 5.85
N GLY A 179 17.60 -29.52 6.13
CA GLY A 179 18.14 -30.81 5.70
C GLY A 179 17.30 -31.97 6.26
N ARG A 180 16.93 -31.90 7.53
CA ARG A 180 16.06 -32.86 8.19
C ARG A 180 14.67 -32.90 7.54
N ARG A 181 14.04 -31.75 7.26
CA ARG A 181 12.73 -31.63 6.62
C ARG A 181 12.72 -32.18 5.20
N LEU A 182 13.76 -31.90 4.43
CA LEU A 182 13.90 -32.38 3.05
C LEU A 182 14.51 -33.79 2.93
N GLY A 183 14.88 -34.43 4.06
CA GLY A 183 15.46 -35.78 4.06
C GLY A 183 16.85 -35.88 3.43
N ARG A 184 17.64 -34.79 3.41
CA ARG A 184 18.95 -34.72 2.76
C ARG A 184 19.90 -33.77 3.50
N ASN A 185 21.20 -34.05 3.48
CA ASN A 185 22.21 -33.15 3.99
C ASN A 185 22.54 -32.10 2.92
N LEU A 186 22.43 -30.82 3.28
CA LEU A 186 22.59 -29.71 2.33
C LEU A 186 23.64 -28.73 2.88
N SER A 187 24.63 -28.41 2.05
CA SER A 187 25.44 -27.21 2.28
C SER A 187 24.60 -25.96 1.97
N ARG A 188 25.13 -24.78 2.33
CA ARG A 188 24.50 -23.51 1.99
C ARG A 188 24.30 -23.32 0.48
N THR A 189 25.30 -23.66 -0.31
CA THR A 189 25.25 -23.54 -1.78
C THR A 189 24.23 -24.52 -2.37
N ASP A 190 24.22 -25.78 -1.89
CA ASP A 190 23.25 -26.77 -2.33
C ASP A 190 21.81 -26.32 -2.03
N LEU A 191 21.58 -25.76 -0.84
CA LEU A 191 20.25 -25.23 -0.47
C LEU A 191 19.83 -24.10 -1.42
N ILE A 192 20.71 -23.13 -1.71
CA ILE A 192 20.38 -22.03 -2.64
C ILE A 192 20.00 -22.57 -4.02
N ASP A 193 20.74 -23.54 -4.54
CA ASP A 193 20.45 -24.15 -5.84
C ASP A 193 19.13 -24.94 -5.84
N VAL A 194 18.81 -25.61 -4.74
CA VAL A 194 17.55 -26.31 -4.55
C VAL A 194 16.39 -25.32 -4.51
N LEU A 195 16.49 -24.26 -3.73
CA LEU A 195 15.42 -23.25 -3.59
C LEU A 195 15.09 -22.53 -4.90
N ARG A 196 16.06 -22.42 -5.81
CA ARG A 196 15.86 -21.81 -7.14
C ARG A 196 15.15 -22.75 -8.12
N LYS A 197 15.27 -24.05 -7.94
CA LYS A 197 14.80 -25.06 -8.91
C LYS A 197 13.55 -25.82 -8.46
N ASP A 198 13.31 -25.87 -7.16
CA ASP A 198 12.27 -26.67 -6.52
C ASP A 198 11.37 -25.78 -5.68
N SER A 199 10.16 -25.49 -6.19
CA SER A 199 9.18 -24.67 -5.52
C SER A 199 8.67 -25.30 -4.21
N ALA A 200 8.59 -26.62 -4.12
CA ALA A 200 8.19 -27.31 -2.89
C ALA A 200 9.24 -27.14 -1.80
N ALA A 201 10.53 -27.25 -2.13
CA ALA A 201 11.62 -26.97 -1.21
C ALA A 201 11.63 -25.49 -0.79
N ALA A 202 11.33 -24.56 -1.70
CA ALA A 202 11.22 -23.15 -1.36
C ALA A 202 10.09 -22.88 -0.37
N HIS A 203 8.93 -23.51 -0.53
CA HIS A 203 7.82 -23.43 0.43
C HIS A 203 8.19 -24.02 1.80
N GLU A 204 8.89 -25.16 1.81
CA GLU A 204 9.33 -25.78 3.06
C GLU A 204 10.35 -24.92 3.81
N TYR A 205 11.27 -24.29 3.08
CA TYR A 205 12.22 -23.36 3.68
C TYR A 205 11.54 -22.10 4.22
N ASP A 206 10.59 -21.54 3.51
CA ASP A 206 9.78 -20.42 3.99
C ASP A 206 8.99 -20.79 5.27
N SER A 207 8.41 -21.99 5.29
CA SER A 207 7.75 -22.53 6.47
C SER A 207 8.73 -22.65 7.66
N LEU A 208 9.96 -23.09 7.42
CA LEU A 208 10.99 -23.14 8.47
C LEU A 208 11.32 -21.74 9.02
N LEU A 209 11.46 -20.74 8.14
CA LEU A 209 11.73 -19.37 8.58
C LEU A 209 10.58 -18.84 9.43
N MET A 210 9.33 -19.12 9.03
CA MET A 210 8.14 -18.79 9.80
C MET A 210 8.12 -19.50 11.15
N ASP A 211 8.37 -20.82 11.20
CA ASP A 211 8.39 -21.61 12.43
C ASP A 211 9.47 -21.13 13.41
N SER A 212 10.62 -20.68 12.90
CA SER A 212 11.70 -20.11 13.72
C SER A 212 11.27 -18.84 14.43
N LEU A 213 10.57 -17.94 13.70
CA LEU A 213 10.02 -16.70 14.25
C LEU A 213 8.86 -17.00 15.21
N MET A 214 7.95 -17.92 14.85
CA MET A 214 6.84 -18.36 15.72
C MET A 214 7.35 -18.99 17.02
N GLY A 215 8.45 -19.77 16.94
CA GLY A 215 9.10 -20.33 18.12
C GLY A 215 9.64 -19.23 19.05
N LEU A 216 10.29 -18.19 18.50
CA LEU A 216 10.78 -17.06 19.30
C LEU A 216 9.62 -16.19 19.83
N ALA A 217 8.57 -15.95 19.04
CA ALA A 217 7.36 -15.27 19.51
C ALA A 217 6.69 -16.05 20.65
N GLY A 218 6.73 -17.38 20.59
CA GLY A 218 6.29 -18.25 21.69
C GLY A 218 7.11 -18.06 22.96
N VAL A 219 8.43 -17.91 22.84
CA VAL A 219 9.31 -17.62 24.00
C VAL A 219 8.92 -16.28 24.64
N ILE A 220 8.71 -15.23 23.83
CA ILE A 220 8.27 -13.91 24.29
C ILE A 220 6.91 -14.02 25.00
N ARG A 221 5.92 -14.64 24.36
CA ARG A 221 4.57 -14.76 24.93
C ARG A 221 4.56 -15.55 26.24
N ASN A 222 5.28 -16.67 26.30
CA ASN A 222 5.37 -17.47 27.50
C ASN A 222 6.02 -16.70 28.65
N ALA A 223 7.05 -15.90 28.40
CA ALA A 223 7.69 -15.05 29.41
C ALA A 223 6.71 -13.99 29.97
N ILE A 224 5.90 -13.38 29.10
CA ILE A 224 4.86 -12.43 29.50
C ILE A 224 3.77 -13.15 30.29
N ASP A 225 3.24 -14.27 29.79
CA ASP A 225 2.16 -15.04 30.41
C ASP A 225 2.53 -15.59 31.81
N ALA A 226 3.79 -15.94 32.01
CA ALA A 226 4.29 -16.39 33.31
C ALA A 226 4.23 -15.27 34.38
N THR A 227 4.18 -14.01 33.96
CA THR A 227 4.09 -12.85 34.85
C THR A 227 2.67 -12.29 34.92
N ASP A 228 2.08 -11.94 33.76
CA ASP A 228 0.72 -11.42 33.65
C ASP A 228 0.15 -11.70 32.24
N PRO A 229 -0.71 -12.73 32.09
CA PRO A 229 -1.28 -13.10 30.81
C PRO A 229 -2.27 -12.07 30.23
N SER A 230 -2.68 -11.07 31.02
CA SER A 230 -3.57 -10.00 30.56
C SER A 230 -2.85 -8.92 29.76
N ILE A 231 -1.51 -8.86 29.79
CA ILE A 231 -0.75 -7.88 29.01
C ILE A 231 -0.80 -8.25 27.52
N PRO A 232 -1.44 -7.43 26.65
CA PRO A 232 -1.54 -7.72 25.24
C PRO A 232 -0.21 -7.49 24.53
N GLY A 233 0.01 -8.25 23.45
CA GLY A 233 1.10 -8.03 22.51
C GLY A 233 0.58 -7.58 21.15
N SER A 234 1.44 -6.93 20.37
CA SER A 234 1.17 -6.51 19.00
C SER A 234 2.43 -6.59 18.15
N PHE A 235 2.30 -6.45 16.83
CA PHE A 235 3.39 -6.70 15.90
C PHE A 235 3.51 -5.61 14.85
N CYS A 236 4.74 -5.24 14.47
CA CYS A 236 5.03 -4.41 13.32
C CYS A 236 5.55 -5.29 12.17
N ALA A 237 4.90 -5.22 11.01
CA ALA A 237 5.26 -5.99 9.83
C ALA A 237 6.17 -5.21 8.90
N CYS A 238 7.00 -5.92 8.14
CA CYS A 238 7.61 -5.45 6.89
C CYS A 238 6.85 -5.98 5.67
N TYR A 239 6.90 -5.26 4.56
CA TYR A 239 6.15 -5.62 3.35
C TYR A 239 6.44 -7.05 2.87
N GLY A 240 7.72 -7.43 2.73
CA GLY A 240 8.12 -8.76 2.26
C GLY A 240 7.81 -9.90 3.25
N ASP A 241 7.57 -9.58 4.52
CA ASP A 241 7.25 -10.54 5.60
C ASP A 241 5.77 -10.53 5.98
N ILE A 242 4.91 -9.82 5.23
CA ILE A 242 3.50 -9.61 5.58
C ILE A 242 2.72 -10.92 5.76
N ARG A 243 3.07 -11.97 5.01
CA ARG A 243 2.44 -13.29 5.15
C ARG A 243 2.71 -13.97 6.49
N HIS A 244 3.80 -13.58 7.17
CA HIS A 244 4.14 -14.04 8.52
C HIS A 244 3.46 -13.17 9.61
N ALA A 245 3.01 -11.97 9.27
CA ALA A 245 2.56 -10.98 10.24
C ALA A 245 1.30 -11.37 11.00
N GLY A 246 0.30 -11.92 10.34
CA GLY A 246 -0.95 -12.36 10.99
C GLY A 246 -0.71 -13.43 12.07
N PRO A 247 -0.08 -14.58 11.73
CA PRO A 247 0.28 -15.61 12.71
C PRO A 247 1.15 -15.10 13.86
N LEU A 248 2.16 -14.24 13.58
CA LEU A 248 3.01 -13.65 14.61
C LEU A 248 2.21 -12.74 15.55
N ALA A 249 1.38 -11.85 14.98
CA ALA A 249 0.52 -10.97 15.78
C ALA A 249 -0.43 -11.77 16.68
N ARG A 250 -1.05 -12.83 16.15
CA ARG A 250 -1.92 -13.73 16.93
C ARG A 250 -1.18 -14.39 18.07
N ARG A 251 0.05 -14.89 17.82
CA ARG A 251 0.86 -15.52 18.86
C ARG A 251 1.26 -14.55 19.95
N LEU A 252 1.58 -13.30 19.59
CA LEU A 252 2.01 -12.26 20.51
C LEU A 252 0.85 -11.63 21.29
N ALA A 253 -0.35 -11.53 20.69
CA ALA A 253 -1.51 -10.85 21.29
C ALA A 253 -1.91 -11.41 22.66
N GLY A 254 -1.78 -12.72 22.85
CA GLY A 254 -2.34 -13.41 24.03
C GLY A 254 -3.80 -13.87 23.79
N ALA A 255 -4.31 -14.71 24.69
CA ALA A 255 -5.56 -15.45 24.48
C ALA A 255 -6.82 -14.56 24.37
N SER A 256 -6.83 -13.39 25.00
CA SER A 256 -8.02 -12.53 25.15
C SER A 256 -7.90 -11.20 24.42
N SER A 257 -6.84 -10.98 23.64
CA SER A 257 -6.55 -9.67 23.05
C SER A 257 -6.71 -9.70 21.53
N PRO A 258 -7.16 -8.59 20.92
CA PRO A 258 -7.27 -8.49 19.47
C PRO A 258 -5.88 -8.53 18.83
N GLN A 259 -5.81 -9.05 17.60
CA GLN A 259 -4.61 -8.97 16.79
C GLN A 259 -4.41 -7.53 16.34
N ILE A 260 -3.22 -6.98 16.57
CA ILE A 260 -2.84 -5.64 16.10
C ILE A 260 -1.57 -5.76 15.28
N VAL A 261 -1.63 -5.28 14.04
CA VAL A 261 -0.48 -5.22 13.11
C VAL A 261 -0.27 -3.79 12.64
N ARG A 262 0.93 -3.24 12.83
CA ARG A 262 1.37 -2.05 12.12
C ARG A 262 1.97 -2.47 10.78
N ILE A 263 1.43 -2.01 9.68
CA ILE A 263 1.94 -2.26 8.34
C ILE A 263 3.09 -1.30 8.00
N ASN A 264 4.07 -1.76 7.21
CA ASN A 264 5.19 -0.94 6.77
C ASN A 264 4.78 -0.06 5.59
N ASN A 265 4.38 1.17 5.84
CA ASN A 265 4.02 2.14 4.82
C ASN A 265 4.55 3.55 5.08
N ALA A 266 5.49 3.71 6.01
CA ALA A 266 6.13 4.99 6.31
C ALA A 266 6.79 5.65 5.10
N ARG A 267 6.90 6.96 5.18
CA ARG A 267 7.60 7.79 4.22
C ARG A 267 8.73 8.53 4.93
N TYR A 268 9.86 7.86 5.08
CA TYR A 268 11.02 8.42 5.77
C TYR A 268 11.63 9.60 5.02
N LEU A 269 11.74 9.48 3.70
CA LEU A 269 12.18 10.55 2.82
C LEU A 269 11.18 10.68 1.68
N THR A 270 10.66 11.87 1.48
CA THR A 270 9.69 12.09 0.42
C THR A 270 10.04 13.32 -0.37
N PRO A 271 10.91 13.19 -1.35
CA PRO A 271 11.18 14.28 -2.28
C PRO A 271 9.95 14.60 -3.14
N GLU A 272 9.07 13.63 -3.41
CA GLU A 272 7.99 13.79 -4.37
C GLU A 272 6.68 13.15 -3.91
N MET A 273 5.57 13.89 -4.07
CA MET A 273 4.21 13.36 -3.88
C MET A 273 3.82 12.32 -4.94
N ARG A 274 4.42 12.35 -6.11
CA ARG A 274 4.14 11.44 -7.24
C ARG A 274 4.26 9.95 -6.86
N THR A 275 5.07 9.60 -5.87
CA THR A 275 5.19 8.23 -5.35
C THR A 275 4.06 7.83 -4.41
N PHE A 276 3.15 8.74 -4.07
CA PHE A 276 2.05 8.49 -3.14
C PHE A 276 1.12 7.34 -3.57
N PRO A 277 0.68 7.23 -4.84
CA PRO A 277 -0.17 6.12 -5.28
C PRO A 277 0.48 4.75 -5.07
N VAL A 278 1.80 4.63 -5.29
CA VAL A 278 2.56 3.39 -5.05
C VAL A 278 2.59 3.04 -3.56
N ARG A 279 2.65 4.04 -2.67
CA ARG A 279 2.54 3.80 -1.21
C ARG A 279 1.17 3.29 -0.82
N MET A 280 0.11 3.84 -1.41
CA MET A 280 -1.25 3.36 -1.17
C MET A 280 -1.43 1.93 -1.69
N TYR A 281 -0.84 1.61 -2.85
CA TYR A 281 -0.77 0.24 -3.33
C TYR A 281 -0.09 -0.70 -2.30
N HIS A 282 1.08 -0.34 -1.78
CA HIS A 282 1.78 -1.14 -0.77
C HIS A 282 0.97 -1.29 0.52
N SER A 283 0.24 -0.25 0.92
CA SER A 283 -0.66 -0.31 2.08
C SER A 283 -1.77 -1.34 1.84
N SER A 284 -2.48 -1.23 0.71
CA SER A 284 -3.56 -2.15 0.34
C SER A 284 -3.07 -3.60 0.19
N ALA A 285 -1.87 -3.81 -0.39
CA ALA A 285 -1.30 -5.14 -0.56
C ALA A 285 -1.01 -5.82 0.80
N GLN A 286 -0.50 -5.07 1.76
CA GLN A 286 -0.27 -5.57 3.12
C GLN A 286 -1.60 -5.85 3.84
N ILE A 287 -2.56 -4.91 3.79
CA ILE A 287 -3.89 -5.07 4.39
C ILE A 287 -4.57 -6.33 3.85
N ALA A 288 -4.54 -6.54 2.53
CA ALA A 288 -5.10 -7.73 1.90
C ALA A 288 -4.39 -9.04 2.27
N GLY A 289 -3.22 -8.97 2.87
CA GLY A 289 -2.45 -10.11 3.39
C GLY A 289 -2.79 -10.49 4.84
N LEU A 290 -3.61 -9.70 5.52
CA LEU A 290 -3.97 -9.89 6.93
C LEU A 290 -5.40 -10.45 7.07
N ASP A 291 -5.69 -11.03 8.23
CA ASP A 291 -7.03 -11.51 8.55
C ASP A 291 -8.00 -10.33 8.71
N PRO A 292 -9.29 -10.47 8.34
CA PRO A 292 -10.26 -9.37 8.38
C PRO A 292 -10.52 -8.77 9.76
N ASP A 293 -10.28 -9.54 10.83
CA ASP A 293 -10.45 -9.13 12.24
C ASP A 293 -9.20 -8.45 12.84
N THR A 294 -8.15 -8.30 12.04
CA THR A 294 -6.91 -7.64 12.47
C THR A 294 -7.10 -6.12 12.59
N THR A 295 -6.76 -5.55 13.73
CA THR A 295 -6.62 -4.09 13.88
C THR A 295 -5.33 -3.65 13.18
N ILE A 296 -5.44 -2.83 12.15
CA ILE A 296 -4.32 -2.43 11.29
C ILE A 296 -3.92 -1.00 11.57
N LEU A 297 -2.66 -0.77 11.90
CA LEU A 297 -2.09 0.56 12.13
C LEU A 297 -1.17 0.94 10.96
N ALA A 298 -1.28 2.18 10.51
CA ALA A 298 -0.33 2.77 9.59
C ALA A 298 0.99 3.10 10.31
N GLU A 299 2.06 3.19 9.56
CA GLU A 299 3.32 3.74 10.03
C GLU A 299 3.45 5.19 9.58
N THR A 300 3.28 6.12 10.52
CA THR A 300 3.47 7.55 10.27
C THR A 300 4.75 8.01 10.95
N ASP A 301 5.86 7.70 10.31
CA ASP A 301 7.20 7.93 10.84
C ASP A 301 7.99 8.83 9.87
N PRO A 302 8.14 10.12 10.17
CA PRO A 302 8.91 11.04 9.36
C PRO A 302 10.39 11.05 9.75
N CYS A 303 11.04 9.90 9.91
CA CYS A 303 12.45 9.80 10.28
C CYS A 303 13.34 10.64 9.32
N PRO A 304 14.27 11.44 9.82
CA PRO A 304 14.77 11.62 11.19
C PRO A 304 13.98 12.62 12.07
N HIS A 305 12.68 12.66 11.93
CA HIS A 305 11.71 13.39 12.76
C HIS A 305 11.84 14.92 12.69
N ASN A 306 12.13 15.42 11.50
CA ASN A 306 12.17 16.83 11.18
C ASN A 306 11.68 17.09 9.73
N ARG A 307 11.33 18.34 9.44
CA ARG A 307 10.76 18.73 8.14
C ARG A 307 11.74 18.73 6.97
N TYR A 308 13.03 18.50 7.20
CA TYR A 308 13.99 18.30 6.11
C TYR A 308 13.75 17.00 5.33
N SER A 309 13.18 15.98 5.98
CA SER A 309 12.86 14.70 5.35
C SER A 309 11.44 14.64 4.82
N THR A 310 10.46 14.99 5.67
CA THR A 310 9.02 14.87 5.34
C THR A 310 8.27 16.07 5.89
N GLY A 311 7.53 16.78 5.03
CA GLY A 311 6.66 17.88 5.47
C GLY A 311 5.49 17.38 6.29
N ALA A 312 4.99 18.22 7.24
CA ALA A 312 3.84 17.84 8.08
C ALA A 312 2.55 17.62 7.27
N HIS A 313 2.30 18.43 6.24
CA HIS A 313 1.18 18.22 5.31
C HIS A 313 1.29 16.91 4.54
N LEU A 314 2.51 16.51 4.20
CA LEU A 314 2.76 15.24 3.54
C LEU A 314 2.45 14.04 4.45
N MET A 315 2.79 14.14 5.74
CA MET A 315 2.41 13.16 6.75
C MET A 315 0.89 13.12 6.93
N HIS A 316 0.21 14.28 6.92
CA HIS A 316 -1.25 14.37 6.94
C HIS A 316 -1.88 13.66 5.73
N ALA A 317 -1.38 13.93 4.52
CA ALA A 317 -1.84 13.25 3.30
C ALA A 317 -1.63 11.73 3.41
N HIS A 318 -0.46 11.30 3.86
CA HIS A 318 -0.14 9.88 4.04
C HIS A 318 -1.08 9.18 5.04
N TYR A 319 -1.33 9.80 6.19
CA TYR A 319 -2.23 9.25 7.19
C TYR A 319 -3.69 9.21 6.70
N THR A 320 -4.14 10.28 6.03
CA THR A 320 -5.46 10.32 5.37
C THR A 320 -5.62 9.18 4.36
N GLY A 321 -4.63 8.99 3.48
CA GLY A 321 -4.63 7.89 2.52
C GLY A 321 -4.63 6.52 3.19
N SER A 322 -3.85 6.35 4.26
CA SER A 322 -3.80 5.08 5.01
C SER A 322 -5.16 4.72 5.64
N ILE A 323 -5.90 5.69 6.18
CA ILE A 323 -7.27 5.48 6.68
C ILE A 323 -8.19 5.09 5.53
N LEU A 324 -8.11 5.76 4.38
CA LEU A 324 -8.92 5.45 3.19
C LEU A 324 -8.64 4.04 2.63
N GLU A 325 -7.43 3.51 2.78
CA GLU A 325 -7.08 2.13 2.43
C GLU A 325 -7.59 1.11 3.44
N GLY A 326 -7.96 1.51 4.66
CA GLY A 326 -8.54 0.64 5.68
C GLY A 326 -7.73 0.51 6.97
N CYS A 327 -6.75 1.39 7.22
CA CYS A 327 -6.07 1.41 8.51
C CYS A 327 -7.01 1.91 9.62
N HIS A 328 -6.93 1.26 10.78
CA HIS A 328 -7.71 1.56 11.98
C HIS A 328 -7.03 2.59 12.90
N GLY A 329 -5.93 3.16 12.44
CA GLY A 329 -5.15 4.13 13.18
C GLY A 329 -3.70 4.19 12.72
N ALA A 330 -2.79 4.60 13.61
CA ALA A 330 -1.38 4.71 13.28
C ALA A 330 -0.44 4.51 14.50
N LYS A 331 0.79 4.09 14.21
CA LYS A 331 1.94 4.26 15.09
C LYS A 331 2.66 5.53 14.66
N HIS A 332 2.58 6.57 15.47
CA HIS A 332 3.25 7.85 15.25
C HIS A 332 4.62 7.86 15.92
N TRP A 333 5.65 8.20 15.17
CA TRP A 333 6.98 8.41 15.72
C TRP A 333 7.46 9.83 15.41
N LEU A 334 7.21 10.78 16.29
CA LEU A 334 7.39 12.20 16.06
C LEU A 334 8.56 12.80 16.84
N THR A 335 9.13 12.04 17.78
CA THR A 335 10.21 12.50 18.67
C THR A 335 11.47 11.69 18.41
N ARG A 336 12.62 12.34 18.32
CA ARG A 336 13.92 11.66 18.16
C ARG A 336 14.22 10.74 19.33
N THR A 337 14.89 9.61 19.05
CA THR A 337 15.19 8.59 20.06
C THR A 337 16.44 8.89 20.89
N GLN A 338 17.40 9.66 20.35
CA GLN A 338 18.65 9.97 21.03
C GLN A 338 18.62 11.30 21.79
N ALA A 339 17.59 12.11 21.60
CA ALA A 339 17.48 13.41 22.24
C ALA A 339 16.02 13.85 22.36
N PHE A 340 15.68 14.50 23.48
CA PHE A 340 14.39 15.16 23.61
C PHE A 340 14.42 16.49 22.85
N GLN A 341 13.72 16.53 21.74
CA GLN A 341 13.63 17.71 20.86
C GLN A 341 12.19 17.94 20.40
N PRO A 342 11.29 18.38 21.28
CA PRO A 342 9.87 18.55 20.94
C PRO A 342 9.66 19.60 19.84
N ALA A 343 10.54 20.58 19.70
CA ALA A 343 10.47 21.58 18.65
C ALA A 343 10.61 20.97 17.24
N SER A 344 11.43 19.92 17.05
CA SER A 344 11.55 19.27 15.74
C SER A 344 10.30 18.52 15.33
N GLY A 345 9.52 18.00 16.28
CA GLY A 345 8.23 17.33 16.06
C GLY A 345 7.00 18.26 16.11
N ALA A 346 7.17 19.54 16.44
CA ALA A 346 6.06 20.45 16.71
C ALA A 346 5.07 20.58 15.55
N ALA A 347 5.55 20.66 14.30
CA ALA A 347 4.70 20.79 13.13
C ALA A 347 3.83 19.52 12.89
N TYR A 348 4.38 18.33 13.15
CA TYR A 348 3.62 17.07 13.05
C TYR A 348 2.54 16.97 14.13
N ARG A 349 2.88 17.34 15.36
CA ARG A 349 1.93 17.37 16.49
C ARG A 349 0.81 18.37 16.23
N ALA A 350 1.14 19.57 15.75
CA ALA A 350 0.16 20.60 15.43
C ALA A 350 -0.86 20.10 14.39
N ILE A 351 -0.41 19.49 13.29
CA ILE A 351 -1.30 19.02 12.25
C ILE A 351 -2.16 17.83 12.72
N LEU A 352 -1.61 16.89 13.47
CA LEU A 352 -2.37 15.77 14.03
C LEU A 352 -3.45 16.24 15.01
N THR A 353 -3.15 17.24 15.85
CA THR A 353 -4.11 17.84 16.75
C THR A 353 -5.19 18.61 15.99
N GLN A 354 -4.81 19.41 14.99
CA GLN A 354 -5.73 20.20 14.17
C GLN A 354 -6.74 19.33 13.43
N TYR A 355 -6.28 18.20 12.85
CA TYR A 355 -7.09 17.31 12.04
C TYR A 355 -7.64 16.09 12.81
N ARG A 356 -7.61 16.09 14.14
CA ARG A 356 -8.10 14.98 14.94
C ARG A 356 -9.54 14.61 14.63
N GLY A 357 -10.44 15.60 14.58
CA GLY A 357 -11.85 15.40 14.24
C GLY A 357 -12.01 14.85 12.83
N PHE A 358 -11.27 15.41 11.87
CA PHE A 358 -11.22 14.95 10.49
C PHE A 358 -10.87 13.46 10.40
N TYR A 359 -9.80 13.00 11.05
CA TYR A 359 -9.39 11.59 10.98
C TYR A 359 -10.45 10.66 11.57
N GLN A 360 -11.07 11.06 12.68
CA GLN A 360 -12.12 10.26 13.33
C GLN A 360 -13.36 10.13 12.42
N THR A 361 -13.84 11.23 11.84
CA THR A 361 -15.00 11.22 10.94
C THR A 361 -14.68 10.51 9.62
N LEU A 362 -13.45 10.67 9.10
CA LEU A 362 -12.99 9.92 7.94
C LEU A 362 -13.00 8.42 8.21
N PHE A 363 -12.46 8.00 9.35
CA PHE A 363 -12.43 6.58 9.74
C PHE A 363 -13.85 6.00 9.82
N GLN A 364 -14.79 6.68 10.48
CA GLN A 364 -16.19 6.28 10.52
C GLN A 364 -16.79 6.16 9.12
N SER A 365 -16.54 7.14 8.26
CA SER A 365 -17.01 7.14 6.87
C SER A 365 -16.45 5.97 6.05
N VAL A 366 -15.20 5.58 6.33
CA VAL A 366 -14.58 4.40 5.71
C VAL A 366 -15.22 3.11 6.19
N GLN A 367 -15.54 2.98 7.48
CA GLN A 367 -16.25 1.82 8.03
C GLN A 367 -17.68 1.69 7.46
N GLU A 368 -18.36 2.79 7.20
CA GLU A 368 -19.71 2.84 6.65
C GLU A 368 -19.76 2.67 5.13
N SER A 369 -18.64 2.66 4.44
CA SER A 369 -18.54 2.62 2.98
C SER A 369 -17.75 1.39 2.48
N ALA A 370 -18.12 0.90 1.31
CA ALA A 370 -17.36 -0.12 0.60
C ALA A 370 -16.31 0.52 -0.33
N ALA A 371 -15.22 -0.20 -0.63
CA ALA A 371 -14.33 0.18 -1.72
C ALA A 371 -15.13 0.27 -3.03
N SER A 372 -14.75 1.20 -3.90
CA SER A 372 -15.40 1.34 -5.20
C SER A 372 -15.25 0.06 -6.02
N ASP A 373 -16.28 -0.29 -6.74
CA ASP A 373 -16.38 -1.45 -7.60
C ASP A 373 -16.00 -1.17 -9.08
N TYR A 374 -15.38 -0.01 -9.35
CA TYR A 374 -14.76 0.28 -10.65
C TYR A 374 -13.39 -0.38 -10.75
N ALA A 375 -12.86 -0.51 -11.96
CA ALA A 375 -11.65 -1.23 -12.29
C ALA A 375 -10.57 -1.15 -11.21
N VAL A 376 -10.18 -2.29 -10.71
CA VAL A 376 -9.31 -2.44 -9.54
C VAL A 376 -7.99 -3.03 -10.01
N ALA A 377 -6.86 -2.49 -9.56
CA ALA A 377 -5.59 -3.18 -9.76
C ALA A 377 -5.61 -4.48 -8.94
N ALA A 378 -5.45 -5.60 -9.64
CA ALA A 378 -5.37 -6.89 -8.99
C ALA A 378 -4.07 -7.00 -8.18
N LEU A 379 -4.19 -7.37 -6.91
CA LEU A 379 -3.04 -7.60 -6.04
C LEU A 379 -2.62 -9.06 -6.15
N PRO A 380 -1.39 -9.35 -6.59
CA PRO A 380 -0.86 -10.69 -6.56
C PRO A 380 -0.65 -11.16 -5.13
N SER A 381 -0.60 -12.48 -4.94
CA SER A 381 -0.09 -13.04 -3.69
C SER A 381 1.37 -12.65 -3.52
N VAL A 382 1.78 -12.33 -2.28
CA VAL A 382 3.19 -12.09 -2.01
C VAL A 382 3.96 -13.36 -2.38
N PRO A 383 4.95 -13.30 -3.29
CA PRO A 383 5.64 -14.49 -3.74
C PRO A 383 6.35 -15.18 -2.58
N VAL A 384 6.45 -16.50 -2.68
CA VAL A 384 7.28 -17.30 -1.77
C VAL A 384 8.73 -16.89 -1.95
N PHE A 385 9.47 -16.91 -0.84
CA PHE A 385 10.88 -16.51 -0.79
C PHE A 385 11.71 -17.08 -1.95
N ASN A 386 12.36 -16.20 -2.69
CA ASN A 386 13.37 -16.54 -3.68
C ASN A 386 14.72 -15.96 -3.24
N PRO A 387 15.74 -16.79 -2.99
CA PRO A 387 17.06 -16.37 -2.53
C PRO A 387 17.93 -15.72 -3.60
N ALA A 388 17.38 -15.27 -4.72
CA ALA A 388 18.16 -14.57 -5.74
C ALA A 388 18.80 -13.30 -5.16
N PRO A 389 20.14 -13.13 -5.27
CA PRO A 389 20.86 -12.09 -4.57
C PRO A 389 20.57 -10.66 -5.03
N ASP A 390 19.94 -10.47 -6.19
CA ASP A 390 19.86 -9.18 -6.88
C ASP A 390 18.46 -8.55 -6.90
N HIS A 391 17.50 -9.16 -6.25
CA HIS A 391 16.20 -8.55 -6.12
C HIS A 391 16.12 -7.81 -4.77
N GLY A 392 16.37 -6.49 -4.80
CA GLY A 392 15.98 -5.59 -3.73
C GLY A 392 14.49 -5.77 -3.40
N ASP A 393 13.98 -5.11 -2.37
CA ASP A 393 12.58 -5.23 -1.89
C ASP A 393 11.57 -5.53 -3.01
N ASN A 394 11.28 -6.82 -3.20
CA ASN A 394 10.53 -7.36 -4.35
C ASN A 394 9.01 -7.20 -4.21
N GLY A 395 8.58 -6.12 -3.66
CA GLY A 395 7.18 -5.72 -3.71
C GLY A 395 6.84 -4.89 -4.95
N ALA A 396 7.44 -5.21 -6.11
CA ALA A 396 7.63 -4.18 -7.12
C ALA A 396 6.63 -4.17 -8.29
N SER A 397 5.95 -5.25 -8.58
CA SER A 397 5.43 -5.43 -9.93
C SER A 397 4.23 -4.56 -10.29
N SER A 398 3.21 -4.49 -9.50
CA SER A 398 2.05 -3.64 -9.85
C SER A 398 2.23 -2.16 -9.54
N LYS A 399 3.46 -1.73 -9.24
CA LYS A 399 3.83 -0.31 -9.20
C LYS A 399 3.39 0.43 -10.45
N THR A 400 3.37 -0.25 -11.57
CA THR A 400 3.20 0.36 -12.89
C THR A 400 1.83 0.96 -13.07
N TRP A 401 0.75 0.22 -12.86
CA TRP A 401 -0.59 0.81 -12.93
C TRP A 401 -0.81 1.85 -11.85
N SER A 402 -0.29 1.63 -10.64
CA SER A 402 -0.38 2.62 -9.56
C SER A 402 0.32 3.92 -9.91
N SER A 403 1.51 3.86 -10.50
CA SER A 403 2.27 5.05 -10.87
C SER A 403 1.67 5.81 -12.05
N VAL A 404 1.00 5.12 -12.98
CA VAL A 404 0.34 5.73 -14.13
C VAL A 404 -1.07 6.19 -13.79
N MET A 405 -1.94 5.28 -13.38
CA MET A 405 -3.36 5.60 -13.13
C MET A 405 -3.54 6.46 -11.89
N GLY A 406 -2.70 6.26 -10.88
CA GLY A 406 -2.77 6.98 -9.62
C GLY A 406 -2.42 8.46 -9.70
N VAL A 407 -1.80 8.93 -10.80
CA VAL A 407 -1.48 10.35 -10.99
C VAL A 407 -2.44 11.05 -11.97
N LEU A 408 -3.27 10.27 -12.68
CA LEU A 408 -4.16 10.79 -13.72
C LEU A 408 -5.52 11.27 -13.20
N GLY A 409 -5.80 11.12 -11.91
CA GLY A 409 -7.11 11.44 -11.36
C GLY A 409 -8.21 10.46 -11.76
N LEU A 410 -7.84 9.23 -12.12
CA LEU A 410 -8.74 8.12 -12.32
C LEU A 410 -8.93 7.36 -11.01
N PRO A 411 -10.09 6.71 -10.75
CA PRO A 411 -10.28 5.92 -9.54
C PRO A 411 -9.21 4.84 -9.43
N CYS A 412 -8.49 4.83 -8.31
CA CYS A 412 -7.40 3.90 -8.07
C CYS A 412 -7.70 3.07 -6.81
N ASN A 413 -8.14 1.83 -7.00
CA ASN A 413 -8.41 0.87 -5.94
C ASN A 413 -7.58 -0.40 -6.14
N TYR A 414 -7.42 -1.15 -5.06
CA TYR A 414 -6.62 -2.37 -5.05
C TYR A 414 -7.40 -3.47 -4.33
N ALA A 415 -7.38 -4.68 -4.86
CA ALA A 415 -7.97 -5.84 -4.20
C ALA A 415 -7.25 -7.13 -4.59
N ARG A 416 -7.15 -8.07 -3.65
CA ARG A 416 -6.72 -9.42 -3.94
C ARG A 416 -7.90 -10.17 -4.56
N MET A 417 -7.69 -10.77 -5.73
CA MET A 417 -8.72 -11.53 -6.44
C MET A 417 -10.09 -10.81 -6.49
N PRO A 418 -10.17 -9.62 -7.09
CA PRO A 418 -11.43 -8.90 -7.15
C PRO A 418 -12.46 -9.67 -7.96
N ASN A 419 -13.72 -9.71 -7.49
CA ASN A 419 -14.88 -10.16 -8.29
C ASN A 419 -15.33 -9.09 -9.30
N LEU A 420 -14.42 -8.26 -9.75
CA LEU A 420 -14.61 -7.03 -10.50
C LEU A 420 -13.59 -6.97 -11.62
N PRO A 421 -13.86 -6.21 -12.67
CA PRO A 421 -12.86 -5.91 -13.68
C PRO A 421 -11.56 -5.38 -13.07
N ALA A 422 -10.43 -5.86 -13.57
CA ALA A 422 -9.13 -5.54 -13.02
C ALA A 422 -8.18 -4.91 -14.05
N MET A 423 -7.11 -4.30 -13.57
CA MET A 423 -5.96 -3.86 -14.36
C MET A 423 -4.76 -4.74 -14.05
N MET A 424 -3.97 -5.09 -15.06
CA MET A 424 -2.80 -5.95 -14.91
C MET A 424 -1.68 -5.53 -15.87
N THR A 425 -0.45 -5.57 -15.41
CA THR A 425 0.77 -5.34 -16.22
C THR A 425 1.53 -6.64 -16.44
N GLY A 426 2.50 -6.64 -17.38
CA GLY A 426 3.25 -7.83 -17.74
C GLY A 426 3.89 -8.57 -16.60
N GLU A 427 4.48 -7.83 -15.65
CA GLU A 427 5.13 -8.42 -14.48
C GLU A 427 4.14 -9.09 -13.52
N ASP A 428 2.93 -8.55 -13.44
CA ASP A 428 1.89 -9.08 -12.54
C ASP A 428 1.39 -10.46 -12.98
N VAL A 429 1.33 -10.73 -14.28
CA VAL A 429 0.81 -12.01 -14.84
C VAL A 429 1.54 -13.22 -14.27
N GLU A 430 2.86 -13.13 -14.09
CA GLU A 430 3.68 -14.24 -13.60
C GLU A 430 3.43 -14.55 -12.10
N LEU A 431 2.80 -13.64 -11.38
CA LEU A 431 2.51 -13.78 -9.96
C LEU A 431 1.17 -14.45 -9.67
N PHE A 432 0.34 -14.65 -10.70
CA PHE A 432 -0.97 -15.28 -10.56
C PHE A 432 -0.96 -16.74 -11.06
N SER A 433 -1.71 -17.61 -10.38
CA SER A 433 -1.97 -18.96 -10.88
C SER A 433 -2.88 -18.92 -12.13
N ASP A 434 -2.83 -19.96 -12.96
CA ASP A 434 -3.75 -20.07 -14.12
C ASP A 434 -5.22 -20.06 -13.71
N LYS A 435 -5.54 -20.59 -12.53
CA LYS A 435 -6.88 -20.55 -11.97
C LYS A 435 -7.33 -19.12 -11.70
N ASP A 436 -6.45 -18.32 -11.12
CA ASP A 436 -6.72 -16.93 -10.80
C ASP A 436 -6.84 -16.08 -12.08
N LEU A 437 -5.94 -16.31 -13.05
CA LEU A 437 -6.02 -15.65 -14.35
C LEU A 437 -7.34 -15.94 -15.09
N ARG A 438 -7.84 -17.18 -15.05
CA ARG A 438 -9.16 -17.51 -15.64
C ARG A 438 -10.29 -16.73 -14.96
N LEU A 439 -10.23 -16.56 -13.64
CA LEU A 439 -11.23 -15.79 -12.91
C LEU A 439 -11.17 -14.31 -13.26
N LEU A 440 -9.97 -13.73 -13.30
CA LEU A 440 -9.78 -12.34 -13.69
C LEU A 440 -10.24 -12.07 -15.13
N LEU A 441 -9.90 -12.96 -16.07
CA LEU A 441 -10.35 -12.90 -17.47
C LEU A 441 -11.87 -12.98 -17.60
N LYS A 442 -12.55 -13.73 -16.73
CA LYS A 442 -14.02 -13.80 -16.70
C LYS A 442 -14.63 -12.47 -16.23
N ASN A 443 -14.00 -11.79 -15.32
CA ASN A 443 -14.50 -10.53 -14.76
C ASN A 443 -14.23 -9.32 -15.68
N GLY A 444 -13.18 -9.41 -16.51
CA GLY A 444 -12.71 -8.36 -17.40
C GLY A 444 -11.35 -7.81 -17.01
N LEU A 445 -10.52 -7.47 -17.98
CA LEU A 445 -9.16 -6.99 -17.78
C LEU A 445 -8.80 -5.80 -18.67
N LEU A 446 -8.11 -4.82 -18.10
CA LEU A 446 -7.32 -3.84 -18.82
C LEU A 446 -5.84 -4.26 -18.74
N LEU A 447 -5.22 -4.48 -19.90
CA LEU A 447 -3.88 -5.06 -20.05
C LEU A 447 -2.96 -4.09 -20.78
N ASP A 448 -1.68 -4.10 -20.43
CA ASP A 448 -0.63 -3.56 -21.29
C ASP A 448 -0.06 -4.64 -22.24
N GLY A 449 0.77 -4.24 -23.20
CA GLY A 449 1.36 -5.14 -24.18
C GLY A 449 2.14 -6.30 -23.55
N PRO A 450 3.07 -6.05 -22.62
CA PRO A 450 3.79 -7.12 -21.93
C PRO A 450 2.89 -8.09 -21.15
N ALA A 451 1.78 -7.63 -20.58
CA ALA A 451 0.81 -8.52 -19.94
C ALA A 451 0.13 -9.43 -20.96
N ALA A 452 -0.23 -8.90 -22.13
CA ALA A 452 -0.79 -9.70 -23.21
C ALA A 452 0.21 -10.73 -23.74
N GLU A 453 1.50 -10.37 -23.88
CA GLU A 453 2.57 -11.33 -24.23
C GLU A 453 2.70 -12.44 -23.19
N ALA A 454 2.72 -12.11 -21.91
CA ALA A 454 2.83 -13.08 -20.83
C ALA A 454 1.61 -14.02 -20.79
N LEU A 455 0.39 -13.48 -20.95
CA LEU A 455 -0.84 -14.28 -21.07
C LEU A 455 -0.81 -15.19 -22.30
N GLY A 456 -0.30 -14.70 -23.44
CA GLY A 456 -0.12 -15.47 -24.65
C GLY A 456 0.81 -16.68 -24.44
N ARG A 457 1.98 -16.46 -23.82
CA ARG A 457 2.93 -17.55 -23.46
C ARG A 457 2.31 -18.60 -22.54
N ARG A 458 1.34 -18.22 -21.70
CA ARG A 458 0.61 -19.09 -20.79
C ARG A 458 -0.66 -19.71 -21.40
N GLY A 459 -0.89 -19.54 -22.72
CA GLY A 459 -2.00 -20.15 -23.44
C GLY A 459 -3.34 -19.42 -23.32
N PHE A 460 -3.36 -18.15 -22.95
CA PHE A 460 -4.58 -17.33 -22.82
C PHE A 460 -4.84 -16.40 -24.01
N ALA A 461 -4.12 -16.54 -25.13
CA ALA A 461 -4.28 -15.67 -26.29
C ALA A 461 -5.74 -15.58 -26.78
N ASP A 462 -6.44 -16.71 -26.88
CA ASP A 462 -7.86 -16.75 -27.28
C ASP A 462 -8.77 -16.04 -26.29
N ALA A 463 -8.43 -16.06 -24.99
CA ALA A 463 -9.23 -15.41 -23.94
C ALA A 463 -9.05 -13.89 -23.91
N ILE A 464 -7.94 -13.36 -24.45
CA ILE A 464 -7.71 -11.92 -24.62
C ILE A 464 -7.99 -11.44 -26.06
N GLY A 465 -8.22 -12.35 -27.00
CA GLY A 465 -8.60 -12.06 -28.39
C GLY A 465 -7.46 -11.57 -29.29
N VAL A 466 -6.22 -11.62 -28.81
CA VAL A 466 -5.03 -11.19 -29.57
C VAL A 466 -3.85 -12.14 -29.34
N ARG A 467 -3.00 -12.28 -30.37
CA ARG A 467 -1.62 -12.72 -30.22
C ARG A 467 -0.77 -11.47 -29.98
N ALA A 468 0.00 -11.46 -28.91
CA ALA A 468 0.89 -10.36 -28.56
C ALA A 468 2.34 -10.84 -28.55
N GLU A 469 3.23 -10.07 -29.17
CA GLU A 469 4.67 -10.34 -29.26
C GLU A 469 5.46 -9.04 -29.09
N PRO A 470 6.73 -9.08 -28.64
CA PRO A 470 7.58 -7.91 -28.61
C PRO A 470 7.65 -7.20 -29.95
N TRP A 471 7.59 -5.88 -29.94
CA TRP A 471 7.63 -5.09 -31.16
C TRP A 471 8.98 -5.16 -31.87
N THR A 472 9.00 -5.61 -33.10
CA THR A 472 10.20 -5.68 -33.96
C THR A 472 10.07 -4.84 -35.24
N GLY A 473 8.96 -4.11 -35.39
CA GLY A 473 8.65 -3.31 -36.56
C GLY A 473 9.34 -1.93 -36.59
N PRO A 474 8.96 -1.09 -37.54
CA PRO A 474 9.43 0.30 -37.63
C PRO A 474 9.09 1.10 -36.36
N THR A 475 9.83 2.20 -36.13
CA THR A 475 9.58 3.10 -34.98
C THR A 475 8.11 3.57 -34.96
N VAL A 476 7.44 3.36 -33.85
CA VAL A 476 6.11 3.90 -33.60
C VAL A 476 6.29 5.39 -33.27
N SER A 477 5.74 6.25 -34.12
CA SER A 477 5.84 7.70 -33.94
C SER A 477 4.60 8.32 -33.31
N ALA A 478 3.45 7.66 -33.47
CA ALA A 478 2.17 8.12 -32.95
C ALA A 478 1.16 6.98 -32.82
N GLU A 479 0.09 7.26 -32.10
CA GLU A 479 -1.11 6.43 -32.05
C GLU A 479 -2.31 7.26 -32.53
N ARG A 480 -3.25 6.67 -33.21
CA ARG A 480 -4.49 7.34 -33.67
C ARG A 480 -5.71 6.70 -33.04
N TRP A 481 -6.44 7.52 -32.30
CA TRP A 481 -7.72 7.19 -31.70
C TRP A 481 -8.79 8.17 -32.24
N GLY A 482 -9.70 7.66 -33.08
CA GLY A 482 -10.62 8.53 -33.82
C GLY A 482 -9.88 9.56 -34.67
N SER A 483 -10.13 10.85 -34.43
CA SER A 483 -9.42 11.97 -35.04
C SER A 483 -8.17 12.43 -34.27
N THR A 484 -7.99 11.94 -33.04
CA THR A 484 -6.88 12.32 -32.16
C THR A 484 -5.61 11.55 -32.51
N VAL A 485 -4.47 12.21 -32.48
CA VAL A 485 -3.15 11.63 -32.69
C VAL A 485 -2.31 11.84 -31.43
N LEU A 486 -2.07 10.74 -30.72
CA LEU A 486 -1.23 10.70 -29.54
C LEU A 486 0.23 10.47 -29.91
N ARG A 487 1.14 10.92 -29.06
CA ARG A 487 2.58 10.71 -29.26
C ARG A 487 2.97 9.26 -29.01
N GLY A 488 3.84 8.71 -29.87
CA GLY A 488 4.31 7.32 -29.78
C GLY A 488 5.73 7.25 -29.22
N ASP A 489 5.93 7.46 -27.94
CA ASP A 489 7.23 7.44 -27.26
C ASP A 489 7.34 6.32 -26.20
N MET A 490 6.58 5.24 -26.38
CA MET A 490 6.51 4.08 -25.48
C MET A 490 7.27 2.89 -26.05
N ARG A 491 7.49 1.85 -25.21
CA ARG A 491 7.70 0.48 -25.69
C ARG A 491 6.36 -0.10 -26.11
N TYR A 492 6.39 -0.89 -27.17
CA TYR A 492 5.20 -1.50 -27.73
C TYR A 492 5.35 -3.02 -27.88
N SER A 493 4.22 -3.69 -27.81
CA SER A 493 4.03 -5.05 -28.32
C SER A 493 3.24 -5.00 -29.61
N SER A 494 3.47 -5.92 -30.53
CA SER A 494 2.58 -6.10 -31.67
C SER A 494 1.31 -6.84 -31.21
N LEU A 495 0.16 -6.38 -31.66
CA LEU A 495 -1.13 -7.01 -31.38
C LEU A 495 -1.72 -7.52 -32.69
N GLU A 496 -1.88 -8.84 -32.79
CA GLU A 496 -2.55 -9.48 -33.93
C GLU A 496 -3.93 -9.99 -33.47
N PRO A 497 -5.04 -9.40 -33.99
CA PRO A 497 -6.39 -9.90 -33.69
C PRO A 497 -6.56 -11.36 -34.15
N LEU A 498 -7.06 -12.21 -33.24
CA LEU A 498 -7.28 -13.65 -33.54
C LEU A 498 -8.64 -13.95 -34.19
N SER A 499 -9.56 -12.98 -34.15
CA SER A 499 -10.89 -13.11 -34.74
C SER A 499 -11.47 -11.79 -35.17
N ALA A 500 -12.50 -11.83 -36.02
CA ALA A 500 -13.29 -10.64 -36.39
C ALA A 500 -14.06 -10.02 -35.21
N LEU A 501 -14.16 -10.68 -34.06
CA LEU A 501 -14.80 -10.17 -32.85
C LEU A 501 -13.86 -9.23 -32.09
N THR A 502 -12.56 -9.25 -32.36
CA THR A 502 -11.59 -8.33 -31.78
C THR A 502 -11.67 -6.98 -32.50
N ARG A 503 -12.22 -5.98 -31.83
CA ARG A 503 -12.36 -4.63 -32.38
C ARG A 503 -11.07 -3.83 -32.17
N ILE A 504 -10.53 -3.25 -33.24
CA ILE A 504 -9.43 -2.27 -33.17
C ILE A 504 -10.02 -0.94 -32.71
N HIS A 505 -9.56 -0.42 -31.58
CA HIS A 505 -10.01 0.84 -31.01
C HIS A 505 -9.13 2.00 -31.43
N SER A 506 -7.80 1.80 -31.41
CA SER A 506 -6.80 2.76 -31.90
C SER A 506 -5.68 2.06 -32.68
N THR A 507 -4.87 2.82 -33.41
CA THR A 507 -3.90 2.31 -34.38
C THR A 507 -2.53 2.93 -34.21
N LEU A 508 -1.48 2.10 -34.24
CA LEU A 508 -0.08 2.53 -34.26
C LEU A 508 0.29 3.12 -35.61
N LEU A 509 1.07 4.19 -35.60
CA LEU A 509 1.47 4.94 -36.79
C LEU A 509 2.98 5.15 -36.84
N HIS A 510 3.51 5.12 -38.05
CA HIS A 510 4.87 5.56 -38.36
C HIS A 510 4.84 6.86 -39.18
N ARG A 511 5.57 7.89 -38.76
CA ARG A 511 5.72 9.12 -39.49
C ARG A 511 6.80 8.94 -40.57
N LYS A 512 6.46 9.17 -41.82
CA LYS A 512 7.37 8.98 -42.96
C LYS A 512 8.49 10.02 -43.05
N SER A 513 8.28 11.22 -42.53
CA SER A 513 9.31 12.25 -42.42
C SER A 513 9.01 13.22 -41.29
N GLY A 514 10.04 13.86 -40.73
CA GLY A 514 9.90 14.82 -39.64
C GLY A 514 9.15 16.11 -40.01
N VAL A 515 9.01 16.40 -41.29
CA VAL A 515 8.36 17.63 -41.82
C VAL A 515 6.96 17.34 -42.35
N SER A 516 6.68 16.07 -42.68
CA SER A 516 5.40 15.63 -43.25
C SER A 516 4.50 15.05 -42.13
N GLU A 517 3.24 15.45 -42.11
CA GLU A 517 2.22 14.82 -41.26
C GLU A 517 1.68 13.50 -41.90
N THR A 518 2.43 12.96 -42.86
CA THR A 518 2.04 11.70 -43.52
C THR A 518 2.42 10.50 -42.64
N PHE A 519 1.41 9.72 -42.26
CA PHE A 519 1.57 8.53 -41.48
C PHE A 519 1.24 7.27 -42.24
N SER A 520 1.99 6.20 -42.02
CA SER A 520 1.63 4.84 -42.41
C SER A 520 1.10 4.06 -41.18
N LYS A 521 0.06 3.27 -41.39
CA LYS A 521 -0.46 2.36 -40.36
C LYS A 521 0.53 1.23 -40.11
N LEU A 522 0.75 0.88 -38.82
CA LEU A 522 1.61 -0.21 -38.40
C LEU A 522 0.82 -1.40 -37.86
N GLY A 523 -0.22 -1.16 -37.07
CA GLY A 523 -1.03 -2.20 -36.46
C GLY A 523 -1.96 -1.61 -35.37
N PRO A 524 -2.67 -2.47 -34.63
CA PRO A 524 -3.50 -2.01 -33.50
C PRO A 524 -2.66 -1.40 -32.39
N ALA A 525 -3.09 -0.24 -31.86
CA ALA A 525 -2.58 0.33 -30.63
C ALA A 525 -3.40 -0.12 -29.43
N VAL A 526 -4.72 -0.20 -29.60
CA VAL A 526 -5.63 -0.74 -28.57
C VAL A 526 -6.65 -1.65 -29.24
N THR A 527 -6.90 -2.79 -28.61
CA THR A 527 -7.96 -3.74 -29.00
C THR A 527 -8.97 -3.92 -27.89
N LEU A 528 -10.22 -4.16 -28.28
CA LEU A 528 -11.34 -4.46 -27.39
C LEU A 528 -11.94 -5.80 -27.78
N PHE A 529 -12.12 -6.69 -26.82
CA PHE A 529 -12.62 -8.04 -27.01
C PHE A 529 -13.54 -8.46 -25.88
N GLN A 530 -14.59 -9.21 -26.18
CA GLN A 530 -15.40 -9.90 -25.20
C GLN A 530 -15.20 -11.39 -25.37
N ASN A 531 -14.67 -12.05 -24.35
CA ASN A 531 -14.35 -13.48 -24.41
C ASN A 531 -15.59 -14.38 -24.20
N ALA A 532 -15.43 -15.65 -24.45
CA ALA A 532 -16.52 -16.65 -24.33
C ALA A 532 -17.07 -16.78 -22.90
N ALA A 533 -16.31 -16.39 -21.88
CA ALA A 533 -16.76 -16.36 -20.48
C ALA A 533 -17.53 -15.06 -20.11
N GLY A 534 -17.70 -14.16 -21.07
CA GLY A 534 -18.38 -12.87 -20.90
C GLY A 534 -17.49 -11.72 -20.44
N GLY A 535 -16.23 -11.99 -20.08
CA GLY A 535 -15.30 -10.96 -19.65
C GLY A 535 -14.88 -10.03 -20.80
N ARG A 536 -14.81 -8.73 -20.52
CA ARG A 536 -14.38 -7.70 -21.47
C ARG A 536 -12.91 -7.38 -21.27
N VAL A 537 -12.14 -7.47 -22.33
CA VAL A 537 -10.69 -7.27 -22.31
C VAL A 537 -10.32 -6.08 -23.20
N ALA A 538 -9.65 -5.10 -22.63
CA ALA A 538 -9.02 -4.01 -23.36
C ALA A 538 -7.50 -4.20 -23.28
N THR A 539 -6.83 -4.29 -24.43
CA THR A 539 -5.38 -4.50 -24.52
C THR A 539 -4.72 -3.33 -25.21
N LEU A 540 -3.80 -2.66 -24.50
CA LEU A 540 -2.93 -1.64 -25.07
C LEU A 540 -1.67 -2.31 -25.62
N ALA A 541 -1.22 -1.93 -26.80
CA ALA A 541 0.09 -2.32 -27.32
C ALA A 541 1.23 -1.67 -26.50
N ALA A 542 0.98 -0.48 -25.95
CA ALA A 542 1.95 0.26 -25.13
C ALA A 542 2.25 -0.45 -23.82
N SER A 543 3.51 -0.37 -23.38
CA SER A 543 3.94 -0.85 -22.06
C SER A 543 3.85 0.27 -21.03
N CYS A 544 3.12 0.05 -19.97
CA CYS A 544 3.06 0.99 -18.84
C CYS A 544 4.35 1.03 -18.02
N GLY A 545 5.16 -0.04 -18.06
CA GLY A 545 6.35 -0.21 -17.21
C GLY A 545 7.67 0.20 -17.83
N SER A 546 7.69 0.56 -19.10
CA SER A 546 8.94 0.70 -19.85
C SER A 546 9.77 1.91 -19.46
N GLU A 547 9.17 2.90 -18.83
CA GLU A 547 9.81 4.17 -18.56
C GLU A 547 9.63 4.54 -17.09
N ASN A 548 10.30 3.79 -16.25
CA ASN A 548 10.40 4.10 -14.82
C ASN A 548 11.27 5.33 -14.52
N SER A 549 11.77 6.02 -15.53
CA SER A 549 12.43 7.25 -15.25
C SER A 549 11.37 8.30 -14.95
N LEU A 550 11.41 8.82 -13.75
CA LEU A 550 10.66 10.00 -13.33
C LEU A 550 10.96 11.21 -14.24
N THR A 551 12.03 11.13 -15.03
CA THR A 551 12.49 12.19 -15.93
C THR A 551 11.99 12.06 -17.37
N ALA A 552 11.64 10.84 -17.81
CA ALA A 552 11.09 10.57 -19.13
C ALA A 552 10.04 9.45 -19.06
N PRO A 553 9.00 9.61 -18.26
CA PRO A 553 7.91 8.65 -18.23
C PRO A 553 7.33 8.53 -19.62
N GLY A 554 6.64 7.43 -19.87
CA GLY A 554 5.84 7.29 -21.09
C GLY A 554 4.91 8.47 -21.24
N ARG A 555 5.40 9.50 -21.89
CA ARG A 555 4.74 10.81 -22.01
C ARG A 555 3.37 10.71 -22.62
N SER A 556 3.15 9.67 -23.43
CA SER A 556 1.85 9.36 -24.03
C SER A 556 0.80 8.89 -23.01
N PHE A 557 1.16 8.57 -21.77
CA PHE A 557 0.19 8.36 -20.70
C PHE A 557 -0.19 9.67 -19.97
N TYR A 558 0.69 10.66 -19.95
CA TYR A 558 0.44 11.96 -19.31
C TYR A 558 -0.06 12.98 -20.32
N ASP A 559 -1.17 12.62 -20.97
CA ASP A 559 -1.83 13.38 -22.01
C ASP A 559 -3.34 13.33 -21.78
N GLU A 560 -4.03 14.47 -21.95
CA GLU A 560 -5.48 14.55 -21.70
C GLU A 560 -6.29 13.66 -22.64
N ASP A 561 -5.85 13.51 -23.88
CA ASP A 561 -6.51 12.62 -24.84
C ASP A 561 -6.30 11.17 -24.47
N ARG A 562 -5.10 10.79 -24.01
CA ARG A 562 -4.86 9.47 -23.44
C ARG A 562 -5.73 9.20 -22.20
N LYS A 563 -5.86 10.18 -21.32
CA LYS A 563 -6.75 10.07 -20.16
C LYS A 563 -8.19 9.80 -20.61
N ARG A 564 -8.69 10.53 -21.61
CA ARG A 564 -10.04 10.31 -22.15
C ARG A 564 -10.19 8.90 -22.75
N GLU A 565 -9.21 8.43 -23.50
CA GLU A 565 -9.18 7.04 -24.00
C GLU A 565 -9.22 6.03 -22.86
N LEU A 566 -8.40 6.20 -21.81
CA LEU A 566 -8.40 5.32 -20.62
C LEU A 566 -9.74 5.29 -19.90
N VAL A 567 -10.45 6.43 -19.82
CA VAL A 567 -11.81 6.48 -19.27
C VAL A 567 -12.77 5.61 -20.09
N GLU A 568 -12.69 5.64 -21.43
CA GLU A 568 -13.50 4.79 -22.30
C GLU A 568 -13.13 3.30 -22.15
N LEU A 569 -11.82 2.99 -22.06
CA LEU A 569 -11.35 1.62 -21.87
C LEU A 569 -11.81 1.04 -20.52
N LEU A 570 -11.72 1.81 -19.46
CA LEU A 570 -12.22 1.42 -18.13
C LEU A 570 -13.74 1.24 -18.15
N ALA A 571 -14.48 2.14 -18.81
CA ALA A 571 -15.92 2.01 -18.97
C ALA A 571 -16.30 0.76 -19.77
N PHE A 572 -15.56 0.43 -20.82
CA PHE A 572 -15.75 -0.81 -21.57
C PHE A 572 -15.50 -2.04 -20.71
N VAL A 573 -14.36 -2.10 -20.02
CA VAL A 573 -13.99 -3.23 -19.16
C VAL A 573 -14.98 -3.42 -18.00
N CYS A 574 -15.47 -2.32 -17.41
CA CYS A 574 -16.43 -2.33 -16.30
C CYS A 574 -17.89 -2.52 -16.74
N ASP A 575 -18.19 -2.50 -18.04
CA ASP A 575 -19.56 -2.50 -18.60
C ASP A 575 -20.45 -1.33 -18.10
N ARG A 576 -19.84 -0.23 -17.69
CA ARG A 576 -20.55 0.97 -17.20
C ARG A 576 -19.61 2.17 -17.14
N PRO A 577 -20.14 3.41 -17.22
CA PRO A 577 -19.33 4.61 -17.07
C PRO A 577 -18.68 4.69 -15.69
N ILE A 578 -17.49 5.31 -15.62
CA ILE A 578 -16.79 5.60 -14.36
C ILE A 578 -17.57 6.67 -13.58
N ALA A 579 -17.86 6.44 -12.30
CA ALA A 579 -18.67 7.37 -11.50
C ALA A 579 -18.07 8.75 -11.37
N PHE A 580 -16.76 8.84 -11.15
CA PHE A 580 -16.03 10.09 -11.01
C PHE A 580 -14.61 9.97 -11.56
N HIS A 581 -14.12 11.03 -12.18
CA HIS A 581 -12.71 11.21 -12.51
C HIS A 581 -12.36 12.71 -12.54
N TYR A 582 -11.08 13.02 -12.38
CA TYR A 582 -10.56 14.38 -12.56
C TYR A 582 -10.22 14.59 -14.05
N PRO A 583 -10.90 15.49 -14.76
CA PRO A 583 -10.70 15.66 -16.22
C PRO A 583 -9.53 16.57 -16.59
N GLY A 584 -8.93 17.31 -15.64
CA GLY A 584 -7.85 18.26 -15.91
C GLY A 584 -6.46 17.62 -16.08
N ASP A 585 -5.43 18.45 -16.21
CA ASP A 585 -4.05 18.09 -16.53
C ASP A 585 -3.11 18.02 -15.32
N ALA A 586 -3.60 18.34 -14.11
CA ALA A 586 -2.80 18.23 -12.90
C ALA A 586 -2.65 16.75 -12.43
N GLU A 587 -1.56 16.47 -11.73
CA GLU A 587 -1.33 15.17 -11.11
C GLU A 587 -2.20 15.02 -9.86
N ILE A 588 -3.26 14.23 -9.97
CA ILE A 588 -4.24 14.01 -8.91
C ILE A 588 -4.35 12.52 -8.61
N TYR A 589 -4.20 12.13 -7.34
CA TYR A 589 -4.64 10.84 -6.85
C TYR A 589 -6.10 10.92 -6.43
N LEU A 590 -6.92 10.04 -6.98
CA LEU A 590 -8.35 9.96 -6.67
C LEU A 590 -8.69 8.61 -6.04
N LYS A 591 -9.18 8.65 -4.81
CA LYS A 591 -9.74 7.48 -4.12
C LYS A 591 -11.25 7.59 -4.05
N LEU A 592 -11.93 6.50 -4.43
CA LEU A 592 -13.38 6.43 -4.49
C LEU A 592 -13.89 5.31 -3.59
N ARG A 593 -14.87 5.61 -2.72
CA ARG A 593 -15.62 4.63 -1.93
C ARG A 593 -17.12 4.89 -2.08
N CYS A 594 -17.95 3.90 -1.82
CA CYS A 594 -19.38 3.98 -2.01
C CYS A 594 -20.11 3.69 -0.71
N PHE A 595 -20.93 4.63 -0.21
CA PHE A 595 -21.86 4.39 0.91
C PHE A 595 -23.10 3.62 0.46
N SER A 596 -23.58 3.93 -0.77
CA SER A 596 -24.74 3.37 -1.42
C SER A 596 -24.65 3.64 -2.92
N ASN A 597 -25.59 3.15 -3.70
CA ASN A 597 -25.61 3.35 -5.16
C ASN A 597 -25.69 4.82 -5.62
N LYS A 598 -25.90 5.76 -4.70
CA LYS A 598 -26.09 7.19 -5.03
C LYS A 598 -25.20 8.13 -4.23
N ARG A 599 -24.48 7.64 -3.23
CA ARG A 599 -23.69 8.46 -2.33
C ARG A 599 -22.27 7.91 -2.23
N TYR A 600 -21.30 8.76 -2.47
CA TYR A 600 -19.89 8.40 -2.59
C TYR A 600 -19.02 9.20 -1.64
N LEU A 601 -17.96 8.59 -1.19
CA LEU A 601 -16.81 9.24 -0.56
C LEU A 601 -15.74 9.40 -1.63
N VAL A 602 -15.39 10.64 -1.96
CA VAL A 602 -14.40 10.99 -2.98
C VAL A 602 -13.25 11.71 -2.30
N ALA A 603 -12.05 11.15 -2.36
CA ALA A 603 -10.85 11.81 -1.83
C ALA A 603 -9.90 12.16 -2.96
N LEU A 604 -9.42 13.40 -2.96
CA LEU A 604 -8.52 13.96 -3.96
C LEU A 604 -7.25 14.46 -3.27
N PHE A 605 -6.11 14.12 -3.84
CA PHE A 605 -4.78 14.51 -3.38
C PHE A 605 -4.06 15.20 -4.53
N ASN A 606 -3.68 16.44 -4.34
CA ASN A 606 -2.85 17.14 -5.31
C ASN A 606 -1.40 16.67 -5.16
N LEU A 607 -0.91 15.95 -6.15
CA LEU A 607 0.45 15.42 -6.17
C LEU A 607 1.45 16.38 -6.84
N GLY A 608 0.94 17.42 -7.51
CA GLY A 608 1.73 18.46 -8.16
C GLY A 608 2.16 19.57 -7.21
N HIS A 609 2.78 20.59 -7.79
CA HIS A 609 3.27 21.76 -7.06
C HIS A 609 2.36 22.99 -7.21
N ASP A 610 1.46 22.98 -8.18
CA ASP A 610 0.54 24.07 -8.43
C ASP A 610 -0.78 23.88 -7.68
N PRO A 611 -1.32 24.92 -7.03
CA PRO A 611 -2.65 24.88 -6.45
C PRO A 611 -3.72 24.87 -7.53
N LEU A 612 -4.84 24.19 -7.29
CA LEU A 612 -6.05 24.32 -8.08
C LEU A 612 -7.00 25.27 -7.35
N GLU A 613 -7.45 26.32 -8.01
CA GLU A 613 -8.42 27.29 -7.43
C GLU A 613 -9.81 26.67 -7.25
N VAL A 614 -10.19 25.79 -8.17
CA VAL A 614 -11.39 24.96 -8.12
C VAL A 614 -11.04 23.56 -8.58
N ILE A 615 -11.82 22.56 -8.17
CA ILE A 615 -11.49 21.17 -8.50
C ILE A 615 -12.43 20.66 -9.60
N PRO A 616 -11.99 20.53 -10.86
CA PRO A 616 -12.74 19.84 -11.88
C PRO A 616 -13.03 18.39 -11.47
N LEU A 617 -14.31 18.00 -11.58
CA LEU A 617 -14.73 16.62 -11.27
C LEU A 617 -15.83 16.20 -12.22
N ALA A 618 -15.52 15.27 -13.11
CA ALA A 618 -16.46 14.74 -14.06
C ALA A 618 -17.23 13.55 -13.48
N SER A 619 -18.54 13.50 -13.76
CA SER A 619 -19.42 12.38 -13.46
C SER A 619 -20.43 12.19 -14.61
N PRO A 620 -20.80 10.94 -14.97
CA PRO A 620 -21.89 10.68 -15.90
C PRO A 620 -23.27 10.97 -15.30
N HIS A 621 -23.34 11.21 -13.98
CA HIS A 621 -24.57 11.47 -13.24
C HIS A 621 -24.61 12.90 -12.76
N ALA A 622 -25.82 13.48 -12.64
CA ALA A 622 -26.01 14.80 -12.07
C ALA A 622 -25.64 14.76 -10.56
N ILE A 623 -24.74 15.63 -10.14
CA ILE A 623 -24.39 15.81 -8.72
C ILE A 623 -25.47 16.68 -8.08
N THR A 624 -26.15 16.13 -7.05
CA THR A 624 -27.26 16.81 -6.35
C THR A 624 -26.83 17.46 -5.04
N SER A 625 -25.80 16.94 -4.39
CA SER A 625 -25.18 17.58 -3.23
C SER A 625 -23.70 17.23 -3.14
N SER A 626 -22.94 18.15 -2.60
CA SER A 626 -21.52 17.96 -2.29
C SER A 626 -21.17 18.62 -0.96
N GLU A 627 -20.47 17.88 -0.13
CA GLU A 627 -19.98 18.29 1.19
C GLU A 627 -18.47 18.00 1.28
N ILE A 628 -17.74 18.84 1.97
CA ILE A 628 -16.33 18.67 2.27
C ILE A 628 -16.14 18.35 3.76
N LEU A 629 -15.23 17.46 4.07
CA LEU A 629 -14.85 17.17 5.45
C LEU A 629 -13.88 18.24 5.95
N ALA A 630 -14.31 19.01 6.94
CA ALA A 630 -13.52 20.06 7.57
C ALA A 630 -12.50 19.50 8.59
N PRO A 631 -11.45 20.26 8.96
CA PRO A 631 -10.44 19.82 9.93
C PRO A 631 -11.00 19.41 11.29
N ASP A 632 -12.09 20.03 11.74
CA ASP A 632 -12.79 19.72 12.99
C ASP A 632 -13.64 18.44 12.94
N GLY A 633 -13.77 17.82 11.77
CA GLY A 633 -14.53 16.60 11.53
C GLY A 633 -16.00 16.85 11.13
N THR A 634 -16.40 18.08 10.91
CA THR A 634 -17.75 18.40 10.41
C THR A 634 -17.82 18.31 8.89
N TRP A 635 -18.97 17.88 8.37
CA TRP A 635 -19.29 17.96 6.95
C TRP A 635 -19.89 19.33 6.63
N GLN A 636 -19.30 20.05 5.68
CA GLN A 636 -19.72 21.37 5.26
C GLN A 636 -20.16 21.36 3.81
N GLU A 637 -21.33 21.94 3.51
CA GLU A 637 -21.80 22.06 2.13
C GLU A 637 -20.84 22.91 1.31
N ILE A 638 -20.58 22.46 0.07
CA ILE A 638 -19.87 23.23 -0.94
C ILE A 638 -20.63 23.22 -2.25
N ALA A 639 -20.50 24.29 -3.01
CA ALA A 639 -21.13 24.36 -4.32
C ALA A 639 -20.41 23.49 -5.35
N TYR A 640 -21.21 22.77 -6.17
CA TYR A 640 -20.74 22.17 -7.42
C TYR A 640 -21.37 22.94 -8.58
N SER A 641 -20.55 23.58 -9.39
CA SER A 641 -21.03 24.35 -10.52
C SER A 641 -20.01 24.33 -11.68
N LYS A 642 -20.51 24.37 -12.91
CA LYS A 642 -19.69 24.33 -14.13
C LYS A 642 -18.71 23.13 -14.18
N GLY A 643 -19.10 22.00 -13.63
CA GLY A 643 -18.25 20.80 -13.59
C GLY A 643 -17.15 20.82 -12.53
N CYS A 644 -17.19 21.75 -11.58
CA CYS A 644 -16.15 21.93 -10.56
C CYS A 644 -16.74 22.03 -9.16
N LEU A 645 -16.07 21.41 -8.19
CA LEU A 645 -16.24 21.70 -6.76
C LEU A 645 -15.59 23.05 -6.46
N GLN A 646 -16.34 23.96 -5.84
CA GLN A 646 -15.94 25.36 -5.61
C GLN A 646 -15.10 25.47 -4.33
N THR A 647 -13.93 24.85 -4.35
CA THR A 647 -12.92 24.89 -3.27
C THR A 647 -11.54 24.69 -3.87
N PRO A 648 -10.51 25.35 -3.33
CA PRO A 648 -9.14 25.11 -3.80
C PRO A 648 -8.63 23.73 -3.36
N LEU A 649 -7.63 23.21 -4.09
CA LEU A 649 -6.86 22.03 -3.71
C LEU A 649 -5.37 22.38 -3.74
N LEU A 650 -4.78 22.53 -2.57
CA LEU A 650 -3.38 22.92 -2.43
C LEU A 650 -2.44 21.72 -2.64
N PRO A 651 -1.17 21.95 -3.01
CA PRO A 651 -0.15 20.91 -3.08
C PRO A 651 -0.04 20.12 -1.76
N ALA A 652 0.06 18.81 -1.86
CA ALA A 652 0.15 17.89 -0.74
C ALA A 652 -1.03 17.93 0.27
N GLU A 653 -2.12 18.61 -0.05
CA GLU A 653 -3.32 18.65 0.79
C GLU A 653 -4.34 17.62 0.29
N PRO A 654 -4.83 16.70 1.16
CA PRO A 654 -5.97 15.87 0.85
C PRO A 654 -7.28 16.64 1.06
N LYS A 655 -8.22 16.50 0.14
CA LYS A 655 -9.62 16.92 0.32
C LYS A 655 -10.53 15.70 0.23
N VAL A 656 -11.42 15.57 1.18
CA VAL A 656 -12.37 14.45 1.24
C VAL A 656 -13.78 15.00 1.11
N PHE A 657 -14.53 14.44 0.19
CA PHE A 657 -15.88 14.88 -0.16
C PHE A 657 -16.89 13.75 0.02
N ARG A 658 -18.10 14.12 0.39
CA ARG A 658 -19.27 13.28 0.36
C ARG A 658 -20.20 13.80 -0.73
N ILE A 659 -20.38 13.02 -1.79
CA ILE A 659 -21.10 13.45 -3.00
C ILE A 659 -22.31 12.54 -3.22
N THR A 660 -23.48 13.15 -3.43
CA THR A 660 -24.71 12.46 -3.80
C THR A 660 -25.02 12.73 -5.27
N VAL A 661 -25.40 11.68 -6.00
CA VAL A 661 -25.76 11.79 -7.43
C VAL A 661 -27.18 11.33 -7.68
N PHE A 662 -27.78 11.84 -8.76
CA PHE A 662 -29.09 11.41 -9.25
C PHE A 662 -28.92 10.42 -10.42
N ASN A 663 -29.56 9.25 -10.31
CA ASN A 663 -29.53 8.22 -11.37
C ASN A 663 -30.61 8.42 -12.46
N GLY A 664 -31.12 9.63 -12.64
CA GLY A 664 -31.93 9.95 -13.80
C GLY A 664 -31.02 10.11 -15.02
N VAL A 665 -31.32 9.42 -16.10
CA VAL A 665 -30.67 9.68 -17.39
C VAL A 665 -31.13 11.07 -17.83
N GLU A 666 -30.39 12.13 -17.50
CA GLU A 666 -30.50 13.35 -18.28
C GLU A 666 -29.89 13.07 -19.68
N PRO A 667 -30.60 13.40 -20.74
CA PRO A 667 -30.03 13.27 -22.08
C PRO A 667 -28.78 14.14 -22.11
N MET A 668 -27.64 13.55 -22.48
CA MET A 668 -26.39 14.26 -22.77
C MET A 668 -26.72 15.58 -23.44
N LEU A 669 -26.30 16.70 -22.84
CA LEU A 669 -26.29 18.00 -23.47
C LEU A 669 -25.58 17.79 -24.82
N LYS A 670 -26.34 17.90 -25.89
CA LYS A 670 -25.82 17.92 -27.25
C LYS A 670 -24.68 18.94 -27.29
N THR A 671 -23.50 18.48 -27.62
CA THR A 671 -22.41 19.36 -28.05
C THR A 671 -22.99 20.42 -28.99
N PRO A 672 -22.72 21.72 -28.80
CA PRO A 672 -23.21 22.74 -29.70
C PRO A 672 -22.75 22.38 -31.11
N GLY A 673 -23.72 22.05 -31.96
CA GLY A 673 -23.48 21.76 -33.37
C GLY A 673 -22.74 22.93 -33.99
N LYS A 674 -21.65 22.68 -34.67
CA LYS A 674 -21.05 23.62 -35.58
C LYS A 674 -22.15 24.10 -36.51
N SER A 675 -22.59 25.36 -36.38
CA SER A 675 -23.43 26.03 -37.34
C SER A 675 -22.66 26.11 -38.67
N SER A 676 -23.14 25.36 -39.64
CA SER A 676 -22.76 25.53 -41.02
C SER A 676 -23.29 26.90 -41.51
N ASN A 677 -22.43 27.93 -41.50
CA ASN A 677 -22.61 29.10 -42.35
C ASN A 677 -21.57 28.99 -43.47
N ARG A 678 -22.02 28.40 -44.58
CA ARG A 678 -21.50 28.75 -45.89
C ARG A 678 -22.01 30.16 -46.19
N GLN A 679 -21.12 31.09 -46.36
CA GLN A 679 -21.30 32.24 -47.29
C GLN A 679 -19.99 32.43 -48.03
N ASP A 680 -20.14 32.24 -49.33
CA ASP A 680 -19.19 32.62 -50.36
C ASP A 680 -18.87 34.11 -50.25
N SER A 681 -17.60 34.46 -50.32
CA SER A 681 -17.14 35.69 -50.95
C SER A 681 -15.70 35.51 -51.42
N GLU A 682 -15.56 35.37 -52.72
CA GLU A 682 -14.36 35.71 -53.46
C GLU A 682 -13.91 37.15 -53.14
N ALA A 683 -12.63 37.42 -52.99
CA ALA A 683 -11.81 38.33 -53.76
C ALA A 683 -10.58 38.84 -52.97
N HIS A 684 -9.44 38.66 -53.61
CA HIS A 684 -8.26 39.52 -53.63
C HIS A 684 -7.47 39.83 -52.32
N LEU A 685 -6.36 39.22 -52.09
CA LEU A 685 -4.96 39.64 -52.37
C LEU A 685 -4.00 38.57 -51.86
#